data_26af0fe3dc0caea89f65e00d25aa317f
#
_entry.id   26af0fe3dc0caea89f65e00d25aa317f
#
_cell.length_a   1.000
_cell.length_b   1.000
_cell.length_c   1.000
_cell.angle_alpha   90.00
_cell.angle_beta   90.00
_cell.angle_gamma   90.00
#
_symmetry.space_group_name_H-M   'P 1'
#
loop_
_entity.id
_entity.type
_entity.pdbx_description
1 polymer ?
#
loop_
_entity_poly.entity_id
_entity_poly.type
_entity_poly.pdbx_seq_one_letter_code
_entity_poly.pdbx_strand_id
1 'polypeptide(L)'
;MVQNISHKHSCTNAQSHSTSRRLPRRYRASLAAAALTGTALASPFQVEASSMRRDNSHVVVVGRPTSEGDPLTYLTDKESYDKSGIATWTGNVRVWQGDHALRADMIRYDRNTGTLTATGHVAMTEPDGSTTYADHFEFSHGMHDGIGTALYLRMEDNAKLAGNGMRRTHGLINDLSKAVYTACEVCSKTPEKPPFWQFKAYNATQDTQHKRIEFDHAWLQILGIPVFYFPFFSMTDPSVKRQSGFLMPGISPHDRFLGTYVTIPYFWAIDQHQDATIRLLASSRTGPEITGQYRNRLNFGTINISAGTAFDTYSTSEYVKVFGNTVTSSNDYGLQGYFFGRANFALNRYWQAGANINLATSANYMRDYRVPGYGQETLNSNLYAEGYGVGAYTRIDAQAYQGLNQGVIQNSQLPWVLPRLTYAFQGQPDLLGGRISLKTTDFNVYRSVGVSDQRAQLAVQWDRPFLNRLGQEWLLTARVDSNVYRATSLNQQPIYATGATRAVTGQALPTIALRMNWPLLRSFSHGVGTQIFEPIAQIIAAPNTGNSSSRNRPNEDSLTYEFSDTTLFSLNRYMGTDRLDGGLRANVGIHQNWSWRGHEIDMLAGESIQEHITYNRIPYSGLDHHLSDPVARIRIAPNSAFDMTARGRYNPWTRQFDFGEGLVSMGAPLLRVTAGYVYAPVTPYYYYGTDYVSQTPNSSYLQKTNELTGGFSTHWRNYHASGFFRRALSRNQFVANGGTVGYSNDCFGLDVMYIKQYTRIGGIQRNTTILFNFTFKTIGTFGING
;
A
#
# COMPACT_ATOMS: atom_id res chain seq x y z
N MET A 1 15.64 9.69 44.22
CA MET A 1 16.84 10.54 44.18
C MET A 1 17.42 10.45 42.74
N VAL A 2 16.64 10.86 41.77
CA VAL A 2 17.07 11.08 40.38
C VAL A 2 16.57 12.49 40.03
N GLN A 3 16.84 13.44 40.85
CA GLN A 3 16.58 14.86 40.62
C GLN A 3 17.90 15.57 40.47
N ASN A 4 18.08 16.25 39.38
CA ASN A 4 19.17 17.12 38.98
C ASN A 4 20.30 16.51 38.14
N ILE A 5 19.94 15.96 36.95
CA ILE A 5 20.89 16.11 35.81
C ILE A 5 20.16 17.01 34.81
N SER A 6 20.27 18.28 35.00
CA SER A 6 19.67 19.34 34.18
C SER A 6 20.57 19.62 33.00
N HIS A 7 20.39 18.93 31.89
CA HIS A 7 20.76 19.46 30.57
C HIS A 7 19.51 20.08 29.94
N LYS A 8 19.52 21.37 29.77
CA LYS A 8 18.54 22.19 29.08
C LYS A 8 18.42 21.74 27.62
N HIS A 9 17.63 20.70 27.35
CA HIS A 9 17.01 20.52 26.05
C HIS A 9 15.55 20.93 26.21
N SER A 10 15.19 22.09 25.68
CA SER A 10 13.83 22.56 25.61
C SER A 10 13.01 21.53 24.82
N CYS A 11 11.98 21.00 25.43
CA CYS A 11 10.86 20.42 24.70
C CYS A 11 10.22 21.57 23.89
N THR A 12 10.79 21.91 22.77
CA THR A 12 10.09 22.69 21.78
C THR A 12 9.01 21.77 21.24
N ASN A 13 7.77 22.12 21.56
CA ASN A 13 6.68 21.69 20.70
C ASN A 13 7.14 21.98 19.27
N ALA A 14 7.45 20.97 18.50
CA ALA A 14 7.50 21.06 17.06
C ALA A 14 6.06 21.30 16.60
N GLN A 15 5.55 22.51 16.85
CA GLN A 15 4.57 23.08 15.99
C GLN A 15 5.28 23.21 14.65
N SER A 16 4.95 22.33 13.74
CA SER A 16 5.16 22.56 12.33
C SER A 16 4.34 23.79 11.94
N HIS A 17 4.83 24.95 12.31
CA HIS A 17 4.52 26.17 11.60
C HIS A 17 5.17 26.00 10.23
N SER A 18 4.40 25.52 9.28
CA SER A 18 4.63 25.78 7.88
C SER A 18 4.50 27.30 7.71
N THR A 19 5.54 28.02 8.06
CA THR A 19 5.72 29.36 7.55
C THR A 19 5.96 29.19 6.05
N SER A 20 4.90 29.33 5.29
CA SER A 20 4.94 29.61 3.88
C SER A 20 5.75 30.90 3.69
N ARG A 21 7.06 30.80 3.57
CA ARG A 21 7.85 31.85 2.97
C ARG A 21 7.43 31.94 1.52
N ARG A 22 6.62 32.93 1.22
CA ARG A 22 6.35 33.42 -0.12
C ARG A 22 7.71 33.81 -0.74
N LEU A 23 8.22 32.95 -1.60
CA LEU A 23 9.22 33.35 -2.58
C LEU A 23 8.51 34.10 -3.71
N PRO A 24 9.07 35.21 -4.22
CA PRO A 24 8.43 36.00 -5.24
C PRO A 24 8.41 35.25 -6.58
N ARG A 25 7.23 35.20 -7.18
CA ARG A 25 7.01 34.79 -8.56
C ARG A 25 7.82 35.67 -9.51
N ARG A 26 8.72 35.08 -10.25
CA ARG A 26 9.07 35.45 -11.64
C ARG A 26 9.96 34.34 -12.21
N TYR A 27 9.41 33.51 -13.10
CA TYR A 27 9.72 33.35 -14.51
C TYR A 27 8.84 32.25 -15.11
N ARG A 28 8.06 32.66 -16.07
CA ARG A 28 7.31 31.81 -17.01
C ARG A 28 8.22 31.42 -18.15
N ALA A 29 7.85 30.24 -18.72
CA ALA A 29 8.08 29.78 -20.08
C ALA A 29 9.51 29.29 -20.39
N SER A 30 9.64 28.03 -20.72
CA SER A 30 9.35 27.49 -22.06
C SER A 30 9.63 25.99 -22.06
N LEU A 31 8.69 25.25 -22.63
CA LEU A 31 8.91 23.91 -23.17
C LEU A 31 9.91 24.00 -24.32
N ALA A 32 10.97 23.24 -24.28
CA ALA A 32 11.63 22.68 -25.44
C ALA A 32 12.38 21.41 -25.07
N ALA A 33 12.00 20.35 -25.75
CA ALA A 33 12.72 19.09 -25.77
C ALA A 33 14.10 19.27 -26.42
N ALA A 34 15.11 18.61 -25.85
CA ALA A 34 16.22 18.08 -26.64
C ALA A 34 16.89 16.95 -25.86
N ALA A 35 16.94 15.86 -26.55
CA ALA A 35 17.68 14.65 -26.16
C ALA A 35 19.18 14.81 -26.40
N LEU A 36 19.92 13.91 -25.78
CA LEU A 36 21.18 13.27 -26.18
C LEU A 36 22.49 13.80 -25.64
N THR A 37 23.16 12.79 -25.18
CA THR A 37 24.59 12.45 -25.12
C THR A 37 25.31 12.74 -23.82
N GLY A 38 25.74 11.60 -23.29
CA GLY A 38 26.61 11.49 -22.13
C GLY A 38 28.03 12.00 -22.38
N THR A 39 28.61 12.34 -21.27
CA THR A 39 30.01 12.01 -20.95
C THR A 39 30.21 12.29 -19.47
N ALA A 40 30.76 11.30 -18.81
CA ALA A 40 31.23 11.39 -17.45
C ALA A 40 32.40 12.37 -17.36
N LEU A 41 32.31 13.37 -16.48
CA LEU A 41 33.47 14.06 -15.93
C LEU A 41 33.25 14.25 -14.45
N ALA A 42 34.05 13.52 -13.69
CA ALA A 42 34.23 13.69 -12.27
C ALA A 42 34.81 15.07 -11.98
N SER A 43 34.11 15.88 -11.18
CA SER A 43 34.66 17.09 -10.58
C SER A 43 34.83 16.85 -9.09
N PRO A 44 35.96 17.13 -8.48
CA PRO A 44 36.15 16.98 -7.06
C PRO A 44 35.40 18.11 -6.33
N PHE A 45 34.54 17.74 -5.39
CA PHE A 45 34.01 18.68 -4.40
C PHE A 45 35.19 19.24 -3.56
N GLN A 46 35.48 20.50 -3.71
CA GLN A 46 36.30 21.23 -2.74
C GLN A 46 35.42 21.52 -1.54
N VAL A 47 35.73 20.86 -0.43
CA VAL A 47 35.22 21.22 0.89
C VAL A 47 35.96 22.49 1.31
N GLU A 48 35.29 23.63 1.30
CA GLU A 48 35.78 24.83 2.00
C GLU A 48 35.92 24.53 3.49
N ALA A 49 37.14 24.41 3.94
CA ALA A 49 37.45 24.36 5.37
C ALA A 49 37.15 25.73 5.99
N SER A 50 36.01 25.80 6.69
CA SER A 50 35.75 26.93 7.59
C SER A 50 36.87 26.99 8.64
N SER A 51 37.54 28.14 8.72
CA SER A 51 38.64 28.42 9.66
C SER A 51 38.15 28.16 11.10
N MET A 52 38.53 27.04 11.68
CA MET A 52 38.44 26.84 13.11
C MET A 52 39.35 27.83 13.80
N ARG A 53 38.80 28.68 14.63
CA ARG A 53 39.52 29.44 15.61
C ARG A 53 40.46 28.48 16.37
N ARG A 54 41.76 28.73 16.32
CA ARG A 54 42.74 28.05 17.18
C ARG A 54 42.38 28.42 18.61
N ASP A 55 41.75 27.50 19.30
CA ASP A 55 41.72 27.46 20.74
C ASP A 55 43.07 26.94 21.19
N ASN A 56 43.74 27.68 22.11
CA ASN A 56 45.06 27.33 22.64
C ASN A 56 44.97 26.15 23.64
N SER A 57 44.37 25.05 23.23
CA SER A 57 44.34 23.85 24.03
C SER A 57 45.49 22.94 23.63
N HIS A 58 46.36 22.63 24.59
CA HIS A 58 47.47 21.72 24.36
C HIS A 58 47.00 20.28 24.24
N VAL A 59 47.16 19.67 23.05
CA VAL A 59 46.97 18.22 22.87
C VAL A 59 48.28 17.56 23.33
N VAL A 60 48.26 16.86 24.46
CA VAL A 60 49.40 16.10 24.96
C VAL A 60 49.09 14.61 24.73
N VAL A 61 49.96 13.95 23.94
CA VAL A 61 49.93 12.49 23.77
C VAL A 61 50.81 11.92 24.89
N VAL A 62 50.19 11.26 25.87
CA VAL A 62 50.92 10.56 26.92
C VAL A 62 51.43 9.23 26.39
N GLY A 63 52.75 9.05 26.41
CA GLY A 63 53.45 7.96 25.82
C GLY A 63 53.03 6.58 26.28
N ARG A 64 53.37 5.58 25.47
CA ARG A 64 53.10 4.15 25.45
C ARG A 64 52.69 3.52 26.76
N PRO A 65 51.52 2.91 26.85
CA PRO A 65 51.20 1.94 27.88
C PRO A 65 52.07 0.68 27.66
N THR A 66 52.61 0.16 28.70
CA THR A 66 53.44 -1.06 28.71
C THR A 66 52.60 -2.34 28.70
N SER A 67 51.39 -2.31 28.22
CA SER A 67 50.57 -3.52 27.94
C SER A 67 49.42 -3.16 27.00
N GLU A 68 49.26 -3.93 25.96
CA GLU A 68 48.19 -4.04 24.97
C GLU A 68 46.98 -3.08 25.15
N GLY A 69 47.01 -1.92 24.50
CA GLY A 69 45.87 -0.99 24.47
C GLY A 69 46.18 0.21 23.60
N ASP A 70 45.14 0.70 22.94
CA ASP A 70 45.19 1.93 22.16
C ASP A 70 45.72 3.12 23.01
N PRO A 71 46.47 4.05 22.43
CA PRO A 71 47.02 5.21 23.17
C PRO A 71 45.88 6.09 23.70
N LEU A 72 45.99 6.46 24.98
CA LEU A 72 45.06 7.39 25.60
C LEU A 72 45.47 8.82 25.23
N THR A 73 44.54 9.54 24.58
CA THR A 73 44.70 10.97 24.26
C THR A 73 43.71 11.81 25.07
N TYR A 74 44.11 12.99 25.50
CA TYR A 74 43.25 13.83 26.30
C TYR A 74 43.38 15.32 25.96
N LEU A 75 42.36 16.08 26.32
CA LEU A 75 42.27 17.53 26.28
C LEU A 75 41.71 18.02 27.61
N THR A 76 42.38 19.00 28.22
CA THR A 76 41.97 19.54 29.53
C THR A 76 42.34 21.01 29.66
N ASP A 77 41.67 21.77 30.50
CA ASP A 77 42.00 23.16 30.81
C ASP A 77 43.17 23.22 31.82
N LYS A 78 43.25 22.29 32.76
CA LYS A 78 44.30 22.23 33.79
C LYS A 78 44.70 20.78 34.06
N GLU A 79 46.01 20.59 34.23
CA GLU A 79 46.57 19.28 34.61
C GLU A 79 47.45 19.39 35.85
N SER A 80 47.47 18.37 36.64
CA SER A 80 48.36 18.22 37.78
C SER A 80 48.83 16.76 37.92
N TYR A 81 50.08 16.59 38.27
CA TYR A 81 50.72 15.31 38.53
C TYR A 81 51.20 15.22 39.95
N ASP A 82 50.86 14.13 40.62
CA ASP A 82 51.38 13.84 41.96
C ASP A 82 52.61 12.87 41.87
N LYS A 83 53.46 12.96 42.86
CA LYS A 83 54.63 12.08 43.02
C LYS A 83 54.28 10.59 43.16
N SER A 84 53.04 10.28 43.50
CA SER A 84 52.48 8.92 43.55
C SER A 84 52.12 8.34 42.19
N GLY A 85 52.30 9.08 41.08
CA GLY A 85 51.97 8.62 39.74
C GLY A 85 50.50 8.87 39.31
N ILE A 86 49.82 9.75 40.02
CA ILE A 86 48.43 10.10 39.72
C ILE A 86 48.42 11.40 38.90
N ALA A 87 47.77 11.33 37.71
CA ALA A 87 47.42 12.48 36.88
C ALA A 87 45.99 12.92 37.19
N THR A 88 45.79 14.23 37.42
CA THR A 88 44.45 14.79 37.60
C THR A 88 44.23 15.90 36.58
N TRP A 89 43.20 15.74 35.79
CA TRP A 89 42.74 16.66 34.74
C TRP A 89 41.44 17.36 35.17
N THR A 90 41.36 18.67 35.05
CA THR A 90 40.19 19.44 35.47
C THR A 90 39.82 20.46 34.43
N GLY A 91 38.53 20.72 34.27
CA GLY A 91 37.92 21.65 33.33
C GLY A 91 37.72 21.07 31.94
N ASN A 92 36.49 20.90 31.53
CA ASN A 92 36.10 20.37 30.21
C ASN A 92 36.95 19.21 29.69
N VAL A 93 37.28 18.25 30.57
CA VAL A 93 38.16 17.14 30.25
C VAL A 93 37.53 16.26 29.19
N ARG A 94 38.29 15.95 28.14
CA ARG A 94 37.95 14.99 27.10
C ARG A 94 39.06 13.99 26.94
N VAL A 95 38.72 12.71 26.92
CA VAL A 95 39.67 11.61 26.79
C VAL A 95 39.21 10.68 25.68
N TRP A 96 40.10 10.26 24.84
CA TRP A 96 39.84 9.27 23.79
C TRP A 96 40.78 8.08 23.95
N GLN A 97 40.24 6.89 23.79
CA GLN A 97 40.98 5.64 23.75
C GLN A 97 40.30 4.70 22.75
N GLY A 98 41.00 4.38 21.65
CA GLY A 98 40.39 3.70 20.53
C GLY A 98 39.18 4.50 19.99
N ASP A 99 38.06 3.85 19.82
CA ASP A 99 36.79 4.43 19.32
C ASP A 99 35.90 4.98 20.46
N HIS A 100 36.37 4.95 21.73
CA HIS A 100 35.63 5.47 22.88
C HIS A 100 36.00 6.91 23.18
N ALA A 101 35.01 7.74 23.50
CA ALA A 101 35.22 9.12 23.91
C ALA A 101 34.59 9.36 25.28
N LEU A 102 35.36 9.84 26.24
CA LEU A 102 34.93 10.17 27.60
C LEU A 102 35.05 11.67 27.86
N ARG A 103 34.04 12.27 28.40
CA ARG A 103 33.99 13.66 28.85
C ARG A 103 33.62 13.74 30.33
N ALA A 104 34.28 14.61 31.10
CA ALA A 104 33.93 14.86 32.50
C ALA A 104 34.42 16.25 32.94
N ASP A 105 33.96 16.71 34.11
CA ASP A 105 34.49 17.95 34.72
C ASP A 105 35.86 17.74 35.31
N MET A 106 36.12 16.52 35.85
CA MET A 106 37.41 16.09 36.43
C MET A 106 37.64 14.62 36.09
N ILE A 107 38.89 14.31 35.68
CA ILE A 107 39.33 12.93 35.48
C ILE A 107 40.63 12.73 36.23
N ARG A 108 40.73 11.67 37.02
CA ARG A 108 41.89 11.23 37.76
C ARG A 108 42.37 9.90 37.15
N TYR A 109 43.60 9.85 36.72
CA TYR A 109 44.23 8.65 36.17
C TYR A 109 45.40 8.18 37.05
N ASP A 110 45.31 7.01 37.60
CA ASP A 110 46.35 6.37 38.36
C ASP A 110 47.16 5.45 37.42
N ARG A 111 48.40 5.85 37.16
CA ARG A 111 49.34 5.09 36.29
C ARG A 111 49.76 3.73 36.84
N ASN A 112 49.71 3.55 38.16
CA ASN A 112 50.16 2.30 38.79
C ASN A 112 49.11 1.21 38.67
N THR A 113 47.84 1.58 38.79
CA THR A 113 46.70 0.66 38.72
C THR A 113 46.04 0.63 37.36
N GLY A 114 46.30 1.64 36.50
CA GLY A 114 45.59 1.82 35.23
C GLY A 114 44.13 2.27 35.40
N THR A 115 43.77 2.73 36.60
CA THR A 115 42.40 3.13 36.93
C THR A 115 42.16 4.59 36.53
N LEU A 116 41.04 4.84 35.86
CA LEU A 116 40.58 6.14 35.44
C LEU A 116 39.26 6.47 36.17
N THR A 117 39.23 7.51 36.97
CA THR A 117 38.06 7.96 37.72
C THR A 117 37.54 9.27 37.14
N ALA A 118 36.34 9.27 36.58
CA ALA A 118 35.67 10.44 36.00
C ALA A 118 34.57 10.92 36.97
N THR A 119 34.50 12.23 37.18
CA THR A 119 33.54 12.84 38.12
C THR A 119 33.00 14.15 37.53
N GLY A 120 31.70 14.34 37.70
CA GLY A 120 30.97 15.52 37.26
C GLY A 120 30.66 15.49 35.77
N HIS A 121 29.39 15.54 35.41
CA HIS A 121 28.87 15.53 34.03
C HIS A 121 29.54 14.52 33.09
N VAL A 122 29.79 13.33 33.63
CA VAL A 122 30.46 12.26 32.88
C VAL A 122 29.61 11.85 31.69
N ALA A 123 30.20 11.83 30.48
CA ALA A 123 29.54 11.36 29.27
C ALA A 123 30.55 10.48 28.49
N MET A 124 30.23 9.21 28.34
CA MET A 124 30.99 8.25 27.56
C MET A 124 30.22 7.87 26.30
N THR A 125 30.83 8.08 25.15
CA THR A 125 30.26 7.76 23.84
C THR A 125 30.91 6.52 23.28
N GLU A 126 30.10 5.56 22.90
CA GLU A 126 30.47 4.27 22.31
C GLU A 126 30.62 4.37 20.79
N PRO A 127 31.31 3.42 20.12
CA PRO A 127 31.44 3.39 18.65
C PRO A 127 30.09 3.31 17.91
N ASP A 128 29.04 2.77 18.52
CA ASP A 128 27.69 2.68 17.95
C ASP A 128 26.87 3.98 18.10
N GLY A 129 27.48 5.03 18.67
CA GLY A 129 26.86 6.33 18.90
C GLY A 129 26.00 6.39 20.16
N SER A 130 25.86 5.31 20.91
CA SER A 130 25.22 5.34 22.22
C SER A 130 26.05 6.16 23.20
N THR A 131 25.37 6.86 24.13
CA THR A 131 26.06 7.70 25.10
C THR A 131 25.56 7.39 26.51
N THR A 132 26.51 7.05 27.38
CA THR A 132 26.29 6.81 28.82
C THR A 132 26.63 8.09 29.59
N TYR A 133 25.68 8.64 30.32
CA TYR A 133 25.88 9.75 31.23
C TYR A 133 25.90 9.22 32.65
N ALA A 134 26.77 9.80 33.51
CA ALA A 134 26.89 9.44 34.93
C ALA A 134 27.33 10.66 35.76
N ASP A 135 27.10 10.60 37.06
CA ASP A 135 27.70 11.56 38.00
C ASP A 135 29.13 11.16 38.36
N HIS A 136 29.38 9.87 38.46
CA HIS A 136 30.66 9.30 38.80
C HIS A 136 30.86 7.97 38.07
N PHE A 137 32.04 7.78 37.48
CA PHE A 137 32.43 6.54 36.81
C PHE A 137 33.90 6.22 37.06
N GLU A 138 34.16 5.02 37.51
CA GLU A 138 35.51 4.48 37.68
C GLU A 138 35.73 3.36 36.67
N PHE A 139 36.74 3.48 35.85
CA PHE A 139 37.12 2.55 34.80
C PHE A 139 38.47 1.89 35.09
N SER A 140 38.62 0.65 34.63
CA SER A 140 39.82 -0.11 34.60
C SER A 140 40.00 -0.81 33.25
N HIS A 141 41.19 -1.37 32.99
CA HIS A 141 41.48 -2.14 31.77
C HIS A 141 41.06 -1.40 30.47
N GLY A 142 41.45 -0.11 30.33
CA GLY A 142 41.19 0.61 29.10
C GLY A 142 39.71 0.93 28.83
N MET A 143 38.98 1.29 29.88
CA MET A 143 37.50 1.56 29.87
C MET A 143 36.62 0.33 29.56
N HIS A 144 37.21 -0.89 29.51
CA HIS A 144 36.39 -2.11 29.29
C HIS A 144 35.67 -2.57 30.56
N ASP A 145 36.26 -2.36 31.76
CA ASP A 145 35.58 -2.65 33.02
C ASP A 145 35.36 -1.36 33.79
N GLY A 146 34.24 -1.34 34.57
CA GLY A 146 33.95 -0.13 35.33
C GLY A 146 32.71 -0.21 36.20
N ILE A 147 32.61 0.75 37.13
CA ILE A 147 31.47 0.92 38.02
C ILE A 147 31.05 2.38 37.97
N GLY A 148 29.75 2.61 37.81
CA GLY A 148 29.20 3.95 37.77
C GLY A 148 27.97 4.14 38.64
N THR A 149 27.66 5.39 38.97
CA THR A 149 26.46 5.74 39.77
C THR A 149 25.64 6.79 39.05
N ALA A 150 24.31 6.75 39.28
CA ALA A 150 23.33 7.66 38.69
C ALA A 150 23.42 7.73 37.16
N LEU A 151 23.23 6.56 36.50
CA LEU A 151 23.49 6.41 35.08
C LEU A 151 22.25 6.61 34.24
N TYR A 152 22.51 7.13 33.04
CA TYR A 152 21.53 7.32 32.00
C TYR A 152 22.15 7.01 30.62
N LEU A 153 21.70 5.92 29.97
CA LEU A 153 22.10 5.56 28.63
C LEU A 153 21.12 6.13 27.62
N ARG A 154 21.63 6.81 26.62
CA ARG A 154 20.88 7.20 25.45
C ARG A 154 21.29 6.32 24.28
N MET A 155 20.35 5.59 23.73
CA MET A 155 20.51 4.66 22.62
C MET A 155 19.86 5.19 21.34
N GLU A 156 19.97 4.45 20.24
CA GLU A 156 19.24 4.75 18.98
C GLU A 156 17.72 4.83 19.21
N ASP A 157 17.02 5.43 18.24
CA ASP A 157 15.57 5.65 18.27
C ASP A 157 15.04 6.37 19.52
N ASN A 158 15.92 7.17 20.16
CA ASN A 158 15.61 7.91 21.37
C ASN A 158 15.27 7.03 22.59
N ALA A 159 15.69 5.75 22.54
CA ALA A 159 15.56 4.85 23.68
C ALA A 159 16.49 5.28 24.80
N LYS A 160 16.05 5.09 26.04
CA LYS A 160 16.71 5.53 27.25
C LYS A 160 16.65 4.42 28.30
N LEU A 161 17.84 4.11 28.85
CA LEU A 161 17.96 3.17 29.95
C LEU A 161 18.67 3.85 31.11
N ALA A 162 18.03 3.96 32.27
CA ALA A 162 18.58 4.61 33.45
C ALA A 162 18.68 3.62 34.59
N GLY A 163 19.66 3.81 35.48
CA GLY A 163 19.84 2.97 36.66
C GLY A 163 20.53 3.70 37.80
N ASN A 164 20.36 3.23 39.03
CA ASN A 164 21.05 3.82 40.20
C ASN A 164 22.54 3.48 40.22
N GLY A 165 22.89 2.30 39.73
CA GLY A 165 24.27 1.83 39.60
C GLY A 165 24.45 0.98 38.35
N MET A 166 25.65 0.98 37.80
CA MET A 166 26.02 0.14 36.66
C MET A 166 27.36 -0.51 36.95
N ARG A 167 27.48 -1.79 36.59
CA ARG A 167 28.73 -2.50 36.43
C ARG A 167 28.93 -2.84 34.96
N ARG A 168 30.05 -2.39 34.42
CA ARG A 168 30.49 -2.71 33.06
C ARG A 168 31.51 -3.83 33.12
N THR A 169 31.38 -4.82 32.29
CA THR A 169 32.28 -6.00 32.25
C THR A 169 32.73 -6.27 30.82
N HIS A 170 34.02 -6.32 30.60
CA HIS A 170 34.69 -6.57 29.30
C HIS A 170 34.27 -5.64 28.15
N GLY A 171 33.71 -4.45 28.46
CA GLY A 171 33.19 -3.55 27.47
C GLY A 171 31.91 -4.02 26.76
N LEU A 172 31.39 -5.19 27.11
CA LEU A 172 30.31 -5.86 26.37
C LEU A 172 29.00 -5.97 27.17
N ILE A 173 29.08 -6.07 28.47
CA ILE A 173 27.93 -6.28 29.35
C ILE A 173 27.81 -5.10 30.31
N ASN A 174 26.66 -4.47 30.33
CA ASN A 174 26.29 -3.41 31.25
C ASN A 174 25.14 -3.90 32.16
N ASP A 175 25.44 -4.21 33.42
CA ASP A 175 24.46 -4.58 34.45
C ASP A 175 24.00 -3.34 35.21
N LEU A 176 22.73 -3.01 35.13
CA LEU A 176 22.13 -1.84 35.80
C LEU A 176 21.18 -2.32 36.91
N SER A 177 21.32 -1.70 38.07
CA SER A 177 20.41 -1.92 39.21
C SER A 177 19.31 -0.86 39.26
N LYS A 178 18.09 -1.29 39.66
CA LYS A 178 16.89 -0.43 39.70
C LYS A 178 16.69 0.32 38.39
N ALA A 179 16.64 -0.45 37.32
CA ALA A 179 16.64 0.04 35.96
C ALA A 179 15.27 0.58 35.54
N VAL A 180 15.28 1.60 34.70
CA VAL A 180 14.10 2.16 34.04
C VAL A 180 14.40 2.31 32.56
N TYR A 181 13.56 1.74 31.72
CA TYR A 181 13.67 1.83 30.26
C TYR A 181 12.46 2.50 29.66
N THR A 182 12.67 3.43 28.71
CA THR A 182 11.61 4.07 27.91
C THR A 182 12.15 4.59 26.60
N ALA A 183 11.31 4.61 25.55
CA ALA A 183 11.59 5.32 24.29
C ALA A 183 10.85 6.68 24.20
N CYS A 184 10.12 7.05 25.27
CA CYS A 184 9.40 8.33 25.30
C CYS A 184 10.36 9.49 25.61
N GLU A 185 9.99 10.68 25.14
CA GLU A 185 10.68 11.89 25.59
C GLU A 185 10.40 12.17 27.07
N VAL A 186 11.46 12.42 27.81
CA VAL A 186 11.38 12.86 29.20
C VAL A 186 11.57 14.36 29.22
N CYS A 187 10.54 15.07 29.62
CA CYS A 187 10.53 16.52 29.57
C CYS A 187 11.34 17.14 30.72
N SER A 188 12.37 17.92 30.42
CA SER A 188 13.21 18.59 31.41
C SER A 188 12.46 19.64 32.23
N LYS A 189 11.33 20.17 31.75
CA LYS A 189 10.52 21.19 32.46
C LYS A 189 9.65 20.61 33.58
N THR A 190 9.35 19.33 33.55
CA THR A 190 8.56 18.61 34.54
C THR A 190 9.15 17.23 34.79
N PRO A 191 10.34 17.14 35.35
CA PRO A 191 11.06 15.88 35.56
C PRO A 191 10.35 14.90 36.48
N GLU A 192 9.38 15.38 37.26
CA GLU A 192 8.57 14.56 38.18
C GLU A 192 7.45 13.77 37.46
N LYS A 193 7.10 14.13 36.22
CA LYS A 193 6.10 13.41 35.45
C LYS A 193 6.72 12.17 34.81
N PRO A 194 6.19 10.97 35.10
CA PRO A 194 6.65 9.74 34.46
C PRO A 194 6.40 9.85 32.94
N PRO A 195 7.25 9.23 32.11
CA PRO A 195 6.99 9.14 30.68
C PRO A 195 5.67 8.40 30.42
N PHE A 196 5.14 8.52 29.20
CA PHE A 196 3.86 7.89 28.88
C PHE A 196 3.89 6.39 29.17
N TRP A 197 4.98 5.70 28.83
CA TRP A 197 5.23 4.31 29.23
C TRP A 197 6.70 4.12 29.63
N GLN A 198 6.93 3.19 30.54
CA GLN A 198 8.27 2.76 30.96
C GLN A 198 8.25 1.33 31.48
N PHE A 199 9.36 0.63 31.33
CA PHE A 199 9.68 -0.56 32.14
C PHE A 199 10.47 -0.14 33.35
N LYS A 200 10.02 -0.56 34.52
CA LYS A 200 10.77 -0.41 35.75
C LYS A 200 11.14 -1.80 36.25
N ALA A 201 12.44 -2.10 36.27
CA ALA A 201 12.96 -3.41 36.61
C ALA A 201 13.86 -3.36 37.85
N TYR A 202 14.01 -4.48 38.52
CA TYR A 202 14.95 -4.63 39.63
C TYR A 202 16.39 -4.58 39.08
N ASN A 203 16.66 -5.37 38.01
CA ASN A 203 17.90 -5.31 37.24
C ASN A 203 17.61 -5.21 35.73
N ALA A 204 18.56 -4.63 34.98
CA ALA A 204 18.59 -4.71 33.54
C ALA A 204 20.05 -4.98 33.09
N THR A 205 20.22 -5.97 32.22
CA THR A 205 21.51 -6.34 31.62
C THR A 205 21.45 -5.99 30.14
N GLN A 206 22.27 -5.04 29.71
CA GLN A 206 22.51 -4.75 28.31
C GLN A 206 23.71 -5.57 27.82
N ASP A 207 23.46 -6.52 26.94
CA ASP A 207 24.46 -7.29 26.23
C ASP A 207 24.71 -6.67 24.86
N THR A 208 25.80 -5.94 24.70
CA THR A 208 26.15 -5.25 23.46
C THR A 208 26.69 -6.22 22.39
N GLN A 209 27.16 -7.39 22.77
CA GLN A 209 27.62 -8.43 21.83
C GLN A 209 26.44 -9.13 21.16
N HIS A 210 25.48 -9.59 21.95
CA HIS A 210 24.28 -10.24 21.44
C HIS A 210 23.16 -9.25 21.11
N LYS A 211 23.42 -7.95 21.29
CA LYS A 211 22.52 -6.85 20.96
C LYS A 211 21.11 -7.02 21.56
N ARG A 212 21.06 -7.26 22.87
CA ARG A 212 19.80 -7.44 23.60
C ARG A 212 19.85 -6.78 24.98
N ILE A 213 18.67 -6.48 25.50
CA ILE A 213 18.49 -5.99 26.87
C ILE A 213 17.58 -6.94 27.58
N GLU A 214 18.04 -7.47 28.71
CA GLU A 214 17.31 -8.40 29.58
C GLU A 214 16.87 -7.66 30.83
N PHE A 215 15.67 -7.92 31.30
CA PHE A 215 15.09 -7.29 32.46
C PHE A 215 14.62 -8.36 33.43
N ASP A 216 15.01 -8.22 34.69
CA ASP A 216 14.56 -9.05 35.80
C ASP A 216 13.52 -8.29 36.63
N HIS A 217 12.40 -8.97 36.93
CA HIS A 217 11.32 -8.41 37.74
C HIS A 217 10.86 -7.06 37.22
N ALA A 218 10.41 -7.02 35.97
CA ALA A 218 10.02 -5.80 35.27
C ALA A 218 8.53 -5.52 35.36
N TRP A 219 8.17 -4.27 35.64
CA TRP A 219 6.82 -3.75 35.57
C TRP A 219 6.69 -2.81 34.36
N LEU A 220 5.77 -3.11 33.46
CA LEU A 220 5.30 -2.12 32.48
C LEU A 220 4.41 -1.12 33.21
N GLN A 221 4.77 0.15 33.16
CA GLN A 221 4.03 1.25 33.73
C GLN A 221 3.53 2.17 32.62
N ILE A 222 2.26 2.56 32.69
CA ILE A 222 1.65 3.59 31.82
C ILE A 222 1.31 4.78 32.71
N LEU A 223 1.85 5.97 32.37
CA LEU A 223 1.73 7.19 33.19
C LEU A 223 2.11 6.96 34.67
N GLY A 224 3.07 6.07 34.93
CA GLY A 224 3.53 5.72 36.24
C GLY A 224 2.72 4.63 36.97
N ILE A 225 1.57 4.22 36.42
CA ILE A 225 0.73 3.15 36.99
C ILE A 225 1.22 1.80 36.46
N PRO A 226 1.56 0.83 37.35
CA PRO A 226 1.96 -0.50 36.92
C PRO A 226 0.75 -1.27 36.36
N VAL A 227 0.86 -1.70 35.08
CA VAL A 227 -0.22 -2.38 34.34
C VAL A 227 0.07 -3.86 34.08
N PHE A 228 1.35 -4.23 33.97
CA PHE A 228 1.74 -5.62 33.71
C PHE A 228 3.09 -5.96 34.33
N TYR A 229 3.22 -7.18 34.86
CA TYR A 229 4.44 -7.71 35.48
C TYR A 229 5.06 -8.81 34.65
N PHE A 230 6.35 -8.71 34.44
CA PHE A 230 7.18 -9.72 33.79
C PHE A 230 8.25 -10.19 34.78
N PRO A 231 8.25 -11.49 35.22
CA PRO A 231 9.34 -12.04 36.01
C PRO A 231 10.69 -11.94 35.32
N PHE A 232 10.70 -12.21 34.00
CA PHE A 232 11.80 -12.06 33.08
C PHE A 232 11.29 -11.55 31.74
N PHE A 233 12.00 -10.60 31.15
CA PHE A 233 11.66 -10.05 29.83
C PHE A 233 12.95 -9.69 29.10
N SER A 234 13.07 -10.08 27.84
CA SER A 234 14.19 -9.74 26.98
C SER A 234 13.70 -9.05 25.72
N MET A 235 14.38 -7.99 25.32
CA MET A 235 14.12 -7.27 24.09
C MET A 235 15.39 -7.03 23.32
N THR A 236 15.26 -6.77 22.02
CA THR A 236 16.37 -6.40 21.15
C THR A 236 16.84 -4.98 21.50
N ASP A 237 18.17 -4.78 21.49
CA ASP A 237 18.74 -3.44 21.60
C ASP A 237 18.25 -2.56 20.45
N PRO A 238 17.84 -1.30 20.70
CA PRO A 238 17.32 -0.40 19.67
C PRO A 238 18.26 -0.12 18.50
N SER A 239 19.56 -0.35 18.66
CA SER A 239 20.55 -0.23 17.59
C SER A 239 20.40 -1.31 16.51
N VAL A 240 19.65 -2.39 16.79
CA VAL A 240 19.48 -3.50 15.86
C VAL A 240 18.10 -3.43 15.20
N LYS A 241 18.09 -3.15 13.93
CA LYS A 241 16.83 -3.11 13.14
C LYS A 241 16.22 -4.48 12.90
N ARG A 242 16.97 -5.58 13.13
CA ARG A 242 16.52 -6.92 12.76
C ARG A 242 17.23 -8.02 13.55
N GLN A 243 16.52 -8.73 14.41
CA GLN A 243 17.01 -9.86 15.21
C GLN A 243 15.94 -10.93 15.35
N SER A 244 16.38 -12.20 15.44
CA SER A 244 15.49 -13.34 15.73
C SER A 244 14.93 -13.26 17.15
N GLY A 245 13.65 -13.59 17.28
CA GLY A 245 13.01 -13.63 18.60
C GLY A 245 11.48 -13.76 18.49
N PHE A 246 10.87 -13.99 19.64
CA PHE A 246 9.42 -13.96 19.74
C PHE A 246 8.92 -12.52 19.55
N LEU A 247 7.98 -12.38 18.65
CA LEU A 247 7.23 -11.15 18.51
C LEU A 247 6.09 -11.14 19.54
N MET A 248 5.48 -9.98 19.69
CA MET A 248 4.42 -9.84 20.66
C MET A 248 3.23 -10.75 20.33
N PRO A 249 2.73 -11.51 21.32
CA PRO A 249 1.58 -12.36 21.13
C PRO A 249 0.31 -11.53 20.90
N GLY A 250 -0.55 -12.00 19.99
CA GLY A 250 -1.88 -11.45 19.80
C GLY A 250 -2.90 -12.25 20.60
N ILE A 251 -3.88 -11.57 21.18
CA ILE A 251 -4.95 -12.20 21.95
C ILE A 251 -6.29 -11.69 21.42
N SER A 252 -7.24 -12.59 21.22
CA SER A 252 -8.64 -12.23 20.97
C SER A 252 -9.53 -12.94 21.97
N PRO A 253 -10.26 -12.18 22.79
CA PRO A 253 -11.15 -12.77 23.78
C PRO A 253 -12.41 -13.38 23.18
N HIS A 254 -12.85 -12.90 22.02
CA HIS A 254 -14.06 -13.37 21.36
C HIS A 254 -13.96 -13.25 19.85
N ASP A 255 -13.97 -14.37 19.16
CA ASP A 255 -14.11 -14.47 17.72
C ASP A 255 -15.26 -15.42 17.39
N ARG A 256 -15.97 -15.13 16.31
CA ARG A 256 -17.14 -15.92 15.91
C ARG A 256 -16.77 -17.37 15.59
N PHE A 257 -15.66 -17.58 14.89
CA PHE A 257 -15.21 -18.89 14.41
C PHE A 257 -14.19 -19.52 15.35
N LEU A 258 -13.18 -18.77 15.74
CA LEU A 258 -12.09 -19.25 16.58
C LEU A 258 -12.43 -19.26 18.09
N GLY A 259 -13.44 -18.49 18.52
CA GLY A 259 -13.70 -18.28 19.94
C GLY A 259 -12.65 -17.38 20.59
N THR A 260 -12.16 -17.75 21.77
CA THR A 260 -10.97 -17.12 22.35
C THR A 260 -9.74 -17.72 21.70
N TYR A 261 -8.82 -16.91 21.21
CA TYR A 261 -7.57 -17.40 20.62
C TYR A 261 -6.37 -16.56 21.00
N VAL A 262 -5.20 -17.21 20.96
CA VAL A 262 -3.89 -16.59 21.18
C VAL A 262 -3.01 -16.91 19.97
N THR A 263 -2.24 -15.94 19.52
CA THR A 263 -1.23 -16.12 18.48
C THR A 263 0.16 -15.85 19.05
N ILE A 264 1.11 -16.72 18.76
CA ILE A 264 2.49 -16.61 19.21
C ILE A 264 3.38 -16.59 17.95
N PRO A 265 3.80 -15.42 17.49
CA PRO A 265 4.68 -15.32 16.35
C PRO A 265 6.16 -15.35 16.79
N TYR A 266 6.98 -16.07 16.04
CA TYR A 266 8.42 -16.08 16.15
C TYR A 266 9.03 -15.56 14.85
N PHE A 267 9.83 -14.52 14.94
CA PHE A 267 10.58 -13.96 13.82
C PHE A 267 11.97 -14.57 13.79
N TRP A 268 12.37 -15.08 12.63
CA TRP A 268 13.68 -15.66 12.39
C TRP A 268 14.43 -14.84 11.36
N ALA A 269 15.39 -14.04 11.78
CA ALA A 269 16.34 -13.35 10.92
C ALA A 269 17.40 -14.35 10.47
N ILE A 270 17.23 -14.95 9.30
CA ILE A 270 18.13 -15.97 8.75
C ILE A 270 19.46 -15.33 8.36
N ASP A 271 19.40 -14.25 7.57
CA ASP A 271 20.54 -13.40 7.22
C ASP A 271 20.07 -11.96 6.91
N GLN A 272 20.93 -11.11 6.35
CA GLN A 272 20.60 -9.71 6.04
C GLN A 272 19.50 -9.57 4.99
N HIS A 273 19.29 -10.56 4.15
CA HIS A 273 18.37 -10.54 3.02
C HIS A 273 17.19 -11.50 3.17
N GLN A 274 17.24 -12.40 4.14
CA GLN A 274 16.27 -13.47 4.33
C GLN A 274 15.72 -13.45 5.75
N ASP A 275 14.42 -13.65 5.86
CA ASP A 275 13.74 -13.88 7.13
C ASP A 275 12.57 -14.83 7.00
N ALA A 276 12.19 -15.39 8.11
CA ALA A 276 10.96 -16.15 8.25
C ALA A 276 10.19 -15.70 9.49
N THR A 277 8.88 -15.76 9.43
CA THR A 277 8.02 -15.58 10.59
C THR A 277 7.15 -16.82 10.72
N ILE A 278 7.26 -17.51 11.82
CA ILE A 278 6.42 -18.68 12.15
C ILE A 278 5.43 -18.22 13.21
N ARG A 279 4.15 -18.50 13.00
CA ARG A 279 3.08 -18.13 13.93
C ARG A 279 2.29 -19.37 14.31
N LEU A 280 2.16 -19.62 15.58
CA LEU A 280 1.25 -20.59 16.15
C LEU A 280 0.00 -19.87 16.63
N LEU A 281 -1.17 -20.34 16.24
CA LEU A 281 -2.47 -19.91 16.73
C LEU A 281 -3.10 -21.06 17.51
N ALA A 282 -3.52 -20.80 18.72
CA ALA A 282 -4.32 -21.71 19.53
C ALA A 282 -5.69 -21.09 19.81
N SER A 283 -6.76 -21.82 19.53
CA SER A 283 -8.13 -21.36 19.65
C SER A 283 -8.99 -22.26 20.52
N SER A 284 -10.10 -21.75 21.06
CA SER A 284 -11.03 -22.52 21.91
C SER A 284 -12.09 -23.28 21.12
N ARG A 285 -12.28 -23.00 19.82
CA ARG A 285 -13.35 -23.62 19.01
C ARG A 285 -12.85 -24.45 17.84
N THR A 286 -11.72 -24.10 17.28
CA THR A 286 -11.11 -24.81 16.13
C THR A 286 -9.78 -25.42 16.54
N GLY A 287 -9.19 -26.22 15.67
CA GLY A 287 -7.84 -26.75 15.88
C GLY A 287 -6.76 -25.67 15.91
N PRO A 288 -5.57 -25.99 16.40
CA PRO A 288 -4.45 -25.07 16.30
C PRO A 288 -4.04 -24.88 14.83
N GLU A 289 -3.63 -23.65 14.50
CA GLU A 289 -3.06 -23.30 13.20
C GLU A 289 -1.58 -23.00 13.33
N ILE A 290 -0.79 -23.53 12.40
CA ILE A 290 0.59 -23.10 12.21
C ILE A 290 0.71 -22.40 10.87
N THR A 291 1.27 -21.19 10.86
CA THR A 291 1.56 -20.45 9.63
C THR A 291 3.03 -20.07 9.56
N GLY A 292 3.57 -20.06 8.36
CA GLY A 292 4.91 -19.61 8.06
C GLY A 292 4.91 -18.57 6.97
N GLN A 293 5.67 -17.50 7.15
CA GLN A 293 5.97 -16.53 6.11
C GLN A 293 7.47 -16.49 5.91
N TYR A 294 7.94 -16.69 4.68
CA TYR A 294 9.33 -16.57 4.29
C TYR A 294 9.50 -15.41 3.31
N ARG A 295 10.49 -14.56 3.54
CA ARG A 295 10.84 -13.44 2.67
C ARG A 295 12.31 -13.49 2.32
N ASN A 296 12.60 -13.29 1.04
CA ASN A 296 13.96 -13.22 0.55
C ASN A 296 14.10 -12.06 -0.44
N ARG A 297 15.12 -11.25 -0.26
CA ARG A 297 15.50 -10.14 -1.13
C ARG A 297 16.82 -10.48 -1.82
N LEU A 298 16.71 -10.94 -3.06
CA LEU A 298 17.84 -11.21 -3.93
C LEU A 298 18.31 -9.91 -4.60
N ASN A 299 19.52 -9.91 -5.13
CA ASN A 299 20.07 -8.76 -5.88
C ASN A 299 19.22 -8.41 -7.12
N PHE A 300 18.56 -9.40 -7.69
CA PHE A 300 17.75 -9.28 -8.90
C PHE A 300 16.25 -9.49 -8.67
N GLY A 301 15.81 -9.59 -7.41
CA GLY A 301 14.39 -9.80 -7.17
C GLY A 301 14.00 -10.04 -5.72
N THR A 302 12.73 -10.39 -5.53
CA THR A 302 12.14 -10.66 -4.22
C THR A 302 11.29 -11.91 -4.26
N ILE A 303 11.31 -12.68 -3.18
CA ILE A 303 10.45 -13.84 -2.95
C ILE A 303 9.72 -13.63 -1.62
N ASN A 304 8.42 -13.84 -1.61
CA ASN A 304 7.59 -13.85 -0.40
C ASN A 304 6.65 -15.06 -0.49
N ILE A 305 6.79 -15.97 0.45
CA ILE A 305 5.97 -17.18 0.54
C ILE A 305 5.26 -17.16 1.88
N SER A 306 3.97 -17.42 1.88
CA SER A 306 3.16 -17.59 3.09
C SER A 306 2.37 -18.89 2.95
N ALA A 307 2.47 -19.74 3.93
CA ALA A 307 1.73 -20.99 4.00
C ALA A 307 1.20 -21.23 5.40
N GLY A 308 0.10 -21.92 5.51
CA GLY A 308 -0.48 -22.26 6.80
C GLY A 308 -1.33 -23.52 6.72
N THR A 309 -1.47 -24.20 7.86
CA THR A 309 -2.27 -25.40 7.96
C THR A 309 -2.91 -25.54 9.34
N ALA A 310 -4.10 -26.11 9.37
CA ALA A 310 -4.86 -26.46 10.55
C ALA A 310 -5.81 -27.62 10.26
N PHE A 311 -6.29 -28.27 11.31
CA PHE A 311 -7.44 -29.18 11.18
C PHE A 311 -8.73 -28.36 11.31
N ASP A 312 -9.59 -28.43 10.29
CA ASP A 312 -10.84 -27.68 10.24
C ASP A 312 -11.93 -28.43 9.48
N THR A 313 -13.15 -27.94 9.62
CA THR A 313 -14.29 -28.43 8.85
C THR A 313 -14.27 -27.86 7.44
N TYR A 314 -14.53 -28.66 6.45
CA TYR A 314 -14.68 -28.22 5.07
C TYR A 314 -15.97 -28.77 4.45
N SER A 315 -16.60 -27.98 3.58
CA SER A 315 -17.78 -28.40 2.86
C SER A 315 -17.38 -29.02 1.54
N THR A 316 -17.71 -30.28 1.33
CA THR A 316 -17.77 -30.88 0.02
C THR A 316 -19.15 -30.64 -0.57
N SER A 317 -19.30 -29.59 -1.37
CA SER A 317 -20.52 -29.41 -2.16
C SER A 317 -20.35 -30.07 -3.50
N GLU A 318 -20.99 -31.23 -3.67
CA GLU A 318 -21.15 -31.78 -5.00
C GLU A 318 -22.30 -31.06 -5.71
N TYR A 319 -21.98 -30.34 -6.77
CA TYR A 319 -22.97 -29.60 -7.56
C TYR A 319 -23.78 -30.57 -8.40
N VAL A 320 -24.97 -30.85 -7.98
CA VAL A 320 -25.97 -31.54 -8.81
C VAL A 320 -26.87 -30.50 -9.44
N LYS A 321 -26.63 -30.21 -10.73
CA LYS A 321 -27.45 -29.46 -11.68
C LYS A 321 -28.24 -28.23 -11.19
N VAL A 322 -27.98 -27.10 -11.81
CA VAL A 322 -28.53 -25.76 -11.53
C VAL A 322 -30.05 -25.60 -11.62
N PHE A 323 -30.80 -26.61 -12.03
CA PHE A 323 -32.25 -26.54 -12.16
C PHE A 323 -32.94 -27.68 -11.38
N GLY A 324 -33.36 -27.35 -10.16
CA GLY A 324 -34.40 -28.15 -9.47
C GLY A 324 -33.93 -29.25 -8.53
N ASN A 325 -32.65 -29.34 -8.14
CA ASN A 325 -32.16 -30.33 -7.19
C ASN A 325 -31.49 -29.71 -5.96
N THR A 326 -31.77 -30.28 -4.80
CA THR A 326 -31.20 -29.95 -3.50
C THR A 326 -29.67 -30.11 -3.50
N VAL A 327 -28.97 -29.05 -3.14
CA VAL A 327 -27.52 -29.10 -2.87
C VAL A 327 -27.33 -29.88 -1.56
N THR A 328 -26.82 -31.10 -1.65
CA THR A 328 -26.33 -31.82 -0.46
C THR A 328 -24.92 -31.32 -0.17
N SER A 329 -24.76 -30.58 0.89
CA SER A 329 -23.42 -30.27 1.43
C SER A 329 -23.12 -31.23 2.54
N SER A 330 -22.08 -32.06 2.43
CA SER A 330 -21.49 -32.75 3.57
C SER A 330 -20.41 -31.89 4.18
N ASN A 331 -20.36 -31.84 5.51
CA ASN A 331 -19.26 -31.22 6.23
C ASN A 331 -18.33 -32.33 6.73
N ASP A 332 -17.12 -32.36 6.19
CA ASP A 332 -16.06 -33.24 6.62
C ASP A 332 -15.05 -32.47 7.46
N TYR A 333 -14.27 -33.17 8.27
CA TYR A 333 -13.20 -32.62 9.10
C TYR A 333 -11.87 -33.19 8.66
N GLY A 334 -10.88 -32.33 8.44
CA GLY A 334 -9.58 -32.78 7.97
C GLY A 334 -8.53 -31.68 7.94
N LEU A 335 -7.34 -32.06 7.50
CA LEU A 335 -6.23 -31.13 7.33
C LEU A 335 -6.54 -30.15 6.19
N GLN A 336 -6.58 -28.87 6.54
CA GLN A 336 -6.80 -27.74 5.64
C GLN A 336 -5.58 -26.85 5.62
N GLY A 337 -5.41 -26.05 4.55
CA GLY A 337 -4.30 -25.12 4.47
C GLY A 337 -4.36 -24.18 3.28
N TYR A 338 -3.37 -23.30 3.22
CA TYR A 338 -3.16 -22.40 2.10
C TYR A 338 -1.67 -22.28 1.76
N PHE A 339 -1.42 -21.92 0.51
CA PHE A 339 -0.10 -21.57 0.00
C PHE A 339 -0.20 -20.31 -0.87
N PHE A 340 0.47 -19.23 -0.46
CA PHE A 340 0.57 -17.99 -1.22
C PHE A 340 2.03 -17.68 -1.48
N GLY A 341 2.41 -17.63 -2.74
CA GLY A 341 3.76 -17.32 -3.18
C GLY A 341 3.76 -16.13 -4.11
N ARG A 342 4.64 -15.17 -3.86
CA ARG A 342 4.89 -14.04 -4.74
C ARG A 342 6.39 -13.94 -5.01
N ALA A 343 6.77 -13.93 -6.27
CA ALA A 343 8.14 -13.73 -6.69
C ALA A 343 8.17 -12.70 -7.83
N ASN A 344 9.14 -11.79 -7.78
CA ASN A 344 9.39 -10.83 -8.83
C ASN A 344 10.88 -10.76 -9.08
N PHE A 345 11.30 -10.89 -10.34
CA PHE A 345 12.70 -10.93 -10.75
C PHE A 345 12.95 -9.94 -11.88
N ALA A 346 13.92 -9.07 -11.73
CA ALA A 346 14.48 -8.26 -12.80
C ALA A 346 15.52 -9.11 -13.54
N LEU A 347 15.14 -9.70 -14.68
CA LEU A 347 16.05 -10.55 -15.47
C LEU A 347 17.17 -9.73 -16.10
N ASN A 348 16.84 -8.53 -16.56
CA ASN A 348 17.76 -7.53 -17.04
C ASN A 348 17.06 -6.14 -17.04
N ARG A 349 17.68 -5.12 -17.61
CA ARG A 349 17.10 -3.75 -17.66
C ARG A 349 15.80 -3.63 -18.48
N TYR A 350 15.48 -4.62 -19.29
CA TYR A 350 14.32 -4.61 -20.19
C TYR A 350 13.27 -5.64 -19.81
N TRP A 351 13.64 -6.71 -19.12
CA TRP A 351 12.78 -7.83 -18.83
C TRP A 351 12.67 -8.09 -17.33
N GLN A 352 11.44 -8.32 -16.91
CA GLN A 352 11.13 -8.83 -15.57
C GLN A 352 10.20 -10.04 -15.67
N ALA A 353 10.31 -10.93 -14.73
CA ALA A 353 9.45 -12.11 -14.61
C ALA A 353 8.92 -12.22 -13.20
N GLY A 354 7.76 -12.80 -13.04
CA GLY A 354 7.17 -12.99 -11.73
C GLY A 354 6.20 -14.15 -11.68
N ALA A 355 5.92 -14.53 -10.44
CA ALA A 355 4.93 -15.52 -10.09
C ALA A 355 4.07 -15.00 -8.94
N ASN A 356 2.77 -15.25 -9.03
CA ASN A 356 1.85 -15.03 -7.94
C ASN A 356 0.96 -16.28 -7.86
N ILE A 357 1.20 -17.11 -6.86
CA ILE A 357 0.52 -18.39 -6.67
C ILE A 357 -0.34 -18.28 -5.43
N ASN A 358 -1.64 -18.49 -5.57
CA ASN A 358 -2.61 -18.41 -4.49
C ASN A 358 -3.48 -19.66 -4.50
N LEU A 359 -3.26 -20.53 -3.54
CA LEU A 359 -3.95 -21.80 -3.39
C LEU A 359 -4.49 -21.96 -1.99
N ALA A 360 -5.68 -22.51 -1.84
CA ALA A 360 -6.26 -22.86 -0.57
C ALA A 360 -7.06 -24.15 -0.70
N THR A 361 -7.13 -24.95 0.35
CA THR A 361 -7.89 -26.21 0.34
C THR A 361 -9.40 -25.95 0.40
N SER A 362 -9.83 -24.96 1.20
CA SER A 362 -11.25 -24.65 1.33
C SER A 362 -11.50 -23.18 1.67
N ALA A 363 -12.69 -22.69 1.29
CA ALA A 363 -13.16 -21.37 1.67
C ALA A 363 -13.45 -21.24 3.17
N ASN A 364 -13.87 -22.33 3.83
CA ASN A 364 -14.13 -22.35 5.25
C ASN A 364 -12.86 -22.07 6.04
N TYR A 365 -11.79 -22.81 5.76
CA TYR A 365 -10.48 -22.58 6.37
C TYR A 365 -10.03 -21.13 6.22
N MET A 366 -10.08 -20.58 4.98
CA MET A 366 -9.67 -19.20 4.76
C MET A 366 -10.49 -18.20 5.57
N ARG A 367 -11.80 -18.43 5.69
CA ARG A 367 -12.71 -17.57 6.45
C ARG A 367 -12.46 -17.68 7.95
N ASP A 368 -12.36 -18.92 8.46
CA ASP A 368 -12.34 -19.20 9.88
C ASP A 368 -11.02 -18.74 10.52
N TYR A 369 -9.91 -18.92 9.81
CA TYR A 369 -8.59 -18.43 10.22
C TYR A 369 -8.22 -17.04 9.67
N ARG A 370 -9.14 -16.37 8.95
CA ARG A 370 -8.95 -15.03 8.38
C ARG A 370 -7.70 -14.92 7.50
N VAL A 371 -7.45 -15.96 6.72
CA VAL A 371 -6.34 -15.98 5.77
C VAL A 371 -6.48 -14.81 4.79
N PRO A 372 -5.43 -14.06 4.44
CA PRO A 372 -5.51 -12.95 3.50
C PRO A 372 -6.21 -13.36 2.20
N GLY A 373 -7.19 -12.58 1.76
CA GLY A 373 -8.03 -12.91 0.59
C GLY A 373 -9.30 -13.70 0.92
N TYR A 374 -9.57 -14.05 2.18
CA TYR A 374 -10.88 -14.58 2.54
C TYR A 374 -11.98 -13.58 2.11
N GLY A 375 -13.09 -14.11 1.60
CA GLY A 375 -14.18 -13.30 1.07
C GLY A 375 -14.03 -12.90 -0.40
N GLN A 376 -12.93 -13.23 -1.05
CA GLN A 376 -12.86 -13.24 -2.50
C GLN A 376 -13.67 -14.43 -3.03
N GLU A 377 -14.27 -14.28 -4.20
CA GLU A 377 -14.99 -15.39 -4.84
C GLU A 377 -14.03 -16.38 -5.50
N THR A 378 -12.88 -15.87 -5.96
CA THR A 378 -11.84 -16.66 -6.65
C THR A 378 -10.45 -16.25 -6.20
N LEU A 379 -9.54 -17.22 -6.12
CA LEU A 379 -8.10 -17.01 -6.05
C LEU A 379 -7.52 -17.07 -7.47
N ASN A 380 -6.71 -16.08 -7.81
CA ASN A 380 -6.00 -16.04 -9.09
C ASN A 380 -4.53 -16.35 -8.89
N SER A 381 -4.02 -17.32 -9.61
CA SER A 381 -2.59 -17.64 -9.70
C SER A 381 -2.08 -17.27 -11.09
N ASN A 382 -0.93 -16.61 -11.17
CA ASN A 382 -0.33 -16.27 -12.45
C ASN A 382 1.20 -16.41 -12.43
N LEU A 383 1.73 -16.75 -13.61
CA LEU A 383 3.14 -16.69 -13.95
C LEU A 383 3.27 -15.71 -15.11
N TYR A 384 4.24 -14.84 -15.10
CA TYR A 384 4.41 -13.87 -16.17
C TYR A 384 5.86 -13.52 -16.45
N ALA A 385 6.10 -13.12 -17.68
CA ALA A 385 7.29 -12.39 -18.10
C ALA A 385 6.86 -11.16 -18.87
N GLU A 386 7.44 -10.02 -18.56
CA GLU A 386 7.14 -8.77 -19.24
C GLU A 386 8.41 -8.02 -19.63
N GLY A 387 8.36 -7.42 -20.80
CA GLY A 387 9.46 -6.72 -21.42
C GLY A 387 9.07 -5.31 -21.84
N TYR A 388 10.01 -4.40 -21.71
CA TYR A 388 9.88 -3.00 -22.01
C TYR A 388 10.92 -2.61 -23.05
N GLY A 389 10.47 -2.07 -24.19
CA GLY A 389 11.32 -1.55 -25.23
C GLY A 389 11.03 -0.09 -25.54
N VAL A 390 11.74 0.48 -26.48
CA VAL A 390 11.44 1.84 -26.96
C VAL A 390 10.08 1.82 -27.68
N GLY A 391 9.07 2.41 -27.07
CA GLY A 391 7.69 2.40 -27.57
C GLY A 391 7.03 1.02 -27.59
N ALA A 392 7.63 0.00 -26.97
CA ALA A 392 7.11 -1.35 -27.00
C ALA A 392 6.95 -1.94 -25.58
N TYR A 393 5.87 -2.67 -25.38
CA TYR A 393 5.59 -3.46 -24.20
C TYR A 393 5.14 -4.85 -24.60
N THR A 394 5.68 -5.86 -23.96
CA THR A 394 5.32 -7.26 -24.17
C THR A 394 5.07 -7.94 -22.84
N ARG A 395 3.98 -8.70 -22.73
CA ARG A 395 3.72 -9.55 -21.58
C ARG A 395 3.23 -10.92 -22.06
N ILE A 396 3.86 -11.95 -21.55
CA ILE A 396 3.43 -13.33 -21.72
C ILE A 396 3.07 -13.82 -20.30
N ASP A 397 1.87 -14.29 -20.13
CA ASP A 397 1.43 -14.81 -18.84
C ASP A 397 0.56 -16.07 -18.97
N ALA A 398 0.58 -16.86 -17.91
CA ALA A 398 -0.29 -17.99 -17.69
C ALA A 398 -1.10 -17.72 -16.43
N GLN A 399 -2.41 -18.00 -16.46
CA GLN A 399 -3.31 -17.76 -15.34
C GLN A 399 -4.16 -18.98 -15.04
N ALA A 400 -4.37 -19.21 -13.75
CA ALA A 400 -5.28 -20.22 -13.23
C ALA A 400 -6.13 -19.64 -12.12
N TYR A 401 -7.36 -20.08 -12.02
CA TYR A 401 -8.32 -19.60 -11.03
C TYR A 401 -8.84 -20.75 -10.18
N GLN A 402 -9.00 -20.52 -8.89
CA GLN A 402 -9.63 -21.41 -7.94
C GLN A 402 -10.84 -20.72 -7.32
N GLY A 403 -12.03 -21.32 -7.42
CA GLY A 403 -13.25 -20.82 -6.79
C GLY A 403 -13.27 -21.13 -5.30
N LEU A 404 -13.56 -20.14 -4.51
CA LEU A 404 -13.71 -20.28 -3.07
C LEU A 404 -15.19 -20.44 -2.68
N ASN A 405 -16.11 -19.87 -3.43
CA ASN A 405 -17.54 -20.00 -3.19
C ASN A 405 -18.12 -21.13 -4.05
N GLN A 406 -17.82 -22.37 -3.68
CA GLN A 406 -18.23 -23.57 -4.43
C GLN A 406 -19.75 -23.72 -4.59
N GLY A 407 -20.55 -23.05 -3.76
CA GLY A 407 -22.00 -22.97 -3.91
C GLY A 407 -22.47 -22.15 -5.12
N VAL A 408 -21.61 -21.31 -5.68
CA VAL A 408 -21.91 -20.42 -6.81
C VAL A 408 -20.95 -20.63 -7.96
N ILE A 409 -19.67 -20.90 -7.66
CA ILE A 409 -18.58 -20.99 -8.65
C ILE A 409 -18.03 -22.40 -8.71
N GLN A 410 -18.21 -23.06 -9.84
CA GLN A 410 -17.65 -24.40 -10.08
C GLN A 410 -16.22 -24.29 -10.63
N ASN A 411 -15.27 -24.94 -9.98
CA ASN A 411 -13.88 -24.98 -10.42
C ASN A 411 -13.72 -25.53 -11.85
N SER A 412 -14.58 -26.48 -12.25
CA SER A 412 -14.56 -27.06 -13.60
C SER A 412 -14.91 -26.06 -14.69
N GLN A 413 -15.64 -24.98 -14.36
CA GLN A 413 -16.05 -23.93 -15.30
C GLN A 413 -15.06 -22.74 -15.31
N LEU A 414 -14.14 -22.68 -14.35
CA LEU A 414 -13.14 -21.62 -14.30
C LEU A 414 -12.08 -21.84 -15.39
N PRO A 415 -11.64 -20.75 -16.03
CA PRO A 415 -10.68 -20.85 -17.13
C PRO A 415 -9.26 -21.09 -16.65
N TRP A 416 -8.52 -21.87 -17.41
CA TRP A 416 -7.07 -21.87 -17.47
C TRP A 416 -6.67 -21.06 -18.70
N VAL A 417 -5.89 -20.00 -18.52
CA VAL A 417 -5.40 -19.15 -19.61
C VAL A 417 -3.93 -19.48 -19.85
N LEU A 418 -3.63 -20.24 -20.92
CA LEU A 418 -2.34 -20.87 -21.13
C LEU A 418 -1.91 -20.88 -22.61
N PRO A 419 -1.06 -19.99 -23.11
CA PRO A 419 -0.66 -18.69 -22.54
C PRO A 419 -1.63 -17.56 -22.93
N ARG A 420 -1.37 -16.37 -22.37
CA ARG A 420 -1.85 -15.10 -22.90
C ARG A 420 -0.63 -14.25 -23.30
N LEU A 421 -0.65 -13.73 -24.52
CA LEU A 421 0.31 -12.77 -25.03
C LEU A 421 -0.36 -11.40 -25.13
N THR A 422 0.25 -10.39 -24.56
CA THR A 422 -0.12 -8.99 -24.77
C THR A 422 1.09 -8.27 -25.33
N TYR A 423 0.93 -7.64 -26.48
CA TYR A 423 1.95 -6.78 -27.08
C TYR A 423 1.35 -5.44 -27.45
N ALA A 424 2.04 -4.38 -27.11
CA ALA A 424 1.70 -3.02 -27.49
C ALA A 424 2.94 -2.32 -28.05
N PHE A 425 2.77 -1.65 -29.15
CA PHE A 425 3.84 -0.88 -29.80
C PHE A 425 3.30 0.47 -30.26
N GLN A 426 4.08 1.51 -30.07
CA GLN A 426 3.83 2.85 -30.60
C GLN A 426 5.07 3.33 -31.34
N GLY A 427 4.91 3.52 -32.64
CA GLY A 427 5.96 3.99 -33.54
C GLY A 427 6.29 5.48 -33.37
N GLN A 428 7.40 5.88 -33.99
CA GLN A 428 7.73 7.30 -34.13
C GLN A 428 6.84 7.94 -35.20
N PRO A 429 6.72 9.27 -35.24
CA PRO A 429 6.01 9.95 -36.32
C PRO A 429 6.59 9.59 -37.70
N ASP A 430 5.70 9.25 -38.64
CA ASP A 430 6.05 8.96 -40.00
C ASP A 430 6.20 10.25 -40.87
N LEU A 431 6.49 10.09 -42.16
CA LEU A 431 6.64 11.20 -43.09
C LEU A 431 5.36 12.05 -43.27
N LEU A 432 4.20 11.46 -42.97
CA LEU A 432 2.92 12.15 -43.02
C LEU A 432 2.57 12.83 -41.66
N GLY A 433 3.43 12.69 -40.66
CA GLY A 433 3.21 13.21 -39.29
C GLY A 433 2.26 12.35 -38.47
N GLY A 434 1.94 11.15 -38.94
CA GLY A 434 1.14 10.18 -38.23
C GLY A 434 1.99 9.21 -37.42
N ARG A 435 1.37 8.47 -36.52
CA ARG A 435 2.01 7.42 -35.69
C ARG A 435 1.24 6.12 -35.82
N ILE A 436 1.97 5.04 -36.09
CA ILE A 436 1.41 3.70 -36.09
C ILE A 436 1.49 3.14 -34.66
N SER A 437 0.40 2.56 -34.21
CA SER A 437 0.35 1.75 -33.00
C SER A 437 -0.19 0.35 -33.33
N LEU A 438 0.40 -0.66 -32.68
CA LEU A 438 0.00 -2.06 -32.76
C LEU A 438 -0.38 -2.52 -31.36
N LYS A 439 -1.47 -3.25 -31.24
CA LYS A 439 -1.87 -3.90 -30.02
C LYS A 439 -2.39 -5.29 -30.32
N THR A 440 -1.87 -6.29 -29.63
CA THR A 440 -2.40 -7.64 -29.67
C THR A 440 -2.66 -8.16 -28.27
N THR A 441 -3.69 -8.97 -28.11
CA THR A 441 -4.00 -9.69 -26.88
C THR A 441 -4.51 -11.07 -27.30
N ASP A 442 -3.58 -12.01 -27.39
CA ASP A 442 -3.84 -13.37 -27.81
C ASP A 442 -3.94 -14.25 -26.59
N PHE A 443 -4.87 -15.20 -26.57
CA PHE A 443 -4.99 -16.12 -25.46
C PHE A 443 -5.50 -17.49 -25.89
N ASN A 444 -5.16 -18.49 -25.09
CA ASN A 444 -5.73 -19.81 -25.13
C ASN A 444 -6.42 -20.08 -23.79
N VAL A 445 -7.74 -20.15 -23.81
CA VAL A 445 -8.59 -20.45 -22.65
C VAL A 445 -9.03 -21.90 -22.73
N TYR A 446 -8.75 -22.66 -21.68
CA TYR A 446 -9.21 -24.03 -21.50
C TYR A 446 -10.12 -24.12 -20.30
N ARG A 447 -11.23 -24.88 -20.42
CA ARG A 447 -12.16 -25.23 -19.35
C ARG A 447 -12.45 -26.73 -19.37
N SER A 448 -12.56 -27.34 -18.20
CA SER A 448 -13.00 -28.72 -18.08
C SER A 448 -14.48 -28.87 -18.45
N VAL A 449 -15.30 -27.88 -18.09
CA VAL A 449 -16.72 -27.78 -18.42
C VAL A 449 -17.01 -26.38 -18.92
N GLY A 450 -17.48 -26.27 -20.16
CA GLY A 450 -17.74 -24.98 -20.80
C GLY A 450 -16.94 -24.81 -22.10
N VAL A 451 -17.09 -23.65 -22.72
CA VAL A 451 -16.38 -23.31 -23.95
C VAL A 451 -14.90 -23.11 -23.70
N SER A 452 -14.06 -23.81 -24.48
CA SER A 452 -12.63 -23.51 -24.58
C SER A 452 -12.38 -22.74 -25.87
N ASP A 453 -11.57 -21.68 -25.77
CA ASP A 453 -11.37 -20.70 -26.83
C ASP A 453 -9.90 -20.37 -27.05
N GLN A 454 -9.51 -20.31 -28.30
CA GLN A 454 -8.23 -19.78 -28.76
C GLN A 454 -8.50 -18.52 -29.57
N ARG A 455 -7.98 -17.39 -29.14
CA ARG A 455 -8.15 -16.13 -29.84
C ARG A 455 -6.78 -15.55 -30.23
N ALA A 456 -6.67 -15.17 -31.48
CA ALA A 456 -5.64 -14.29 -31.98
C ALA A 456 -6.27 -12.94 -32.35
N GLN A 457 -5.77 -11.85 -31.76
CA GLN A 457 -6.29 -10.50 -31.94
C GLN A 457 -5.17 -9.57 -32.37
N LEU A 458 -5.42 -8.74 -33.37
CA LEU A 458 -4.51 -7.69 -33.80
C LEU A 458 -5.29 -6.41 -34.08
N ALA A 459 -4.91 -5.34 -33.39
CA ALA A 459 -5.35 -3.99 -33.68
C ALA A 459 -4.16 -3.20 -34.24
N VAL A 460 -4.33 -2.66 -35.44
CA VAL A 460 -3.41 -1.73 -36.09
C VAL A 460 -4.10 -0.39 -36.17
N GLN A 461 -3.47 0.65 -35.65
CA GLN A 461 -4.04 2.00 -35.65
C GLN A 461 -2.98 3.00 -36.11
N TRP A 462 -3.38 3.90 -36.97
CA TRP A 462 -2.60 5.04 -37.42
C TRP A 462 -3.33 6.30 -37.00
N ASP A 463 -2.65 7.16 -36.25
CA ASP A 463 -3.19 8.41 -35.73
C ASP A 463 -2.39 9.58 -36.27
N ARG A 464 -3.07 10.52 -36.95
CA ARG A 464 -2.48 11.75 -37.48
C ARG A 464 -3.12 12.96 -36.80
N PRO A 465 -2.46 13.58 -35.83
CA PRO A 465 -2.89 14.87 -35.29
C PRO A 465 -2.46 15.99 -36.23
N PHE A 466 -3.30 17.01 -36.40
CA PHE A 466 -2.95 18.22 -37.09
C PHE A 466 -3.74 19.43 -36.57
N LEU A 467 -3.13 20.60 -36.65
CA LEU A 467 -3.70 21.87 -36.20
C LEU A 467 -3.99 22.74 -37.42
N ASN A 468 -5.20 23.29 -37.50
CA ASN A 468 -5.52 24.23 -38.56
C ASN A 468 -5.28 25.68 -38.10
N ARG A 469 -5.43 26.64 -39.04
CA ARG A 469 -5.19 28.06 -38.76
C ARG A 469 -6.18 28.70 -37.79
N LEU A 470 -7.33 28.06 -37.54
CA LEU A 470 -8.34 28.51 -36.58
C LEU A 470 -8.08 27.98 -35.17
N GLY A 471 -6.99 27.26 -34.94
CA GLY A 471 -6.66 26.65 -33.67
C GLY A 471 -7.46 25.38 -33.35
N GLN A 472 -8.10 24.78 -34.35
CA GLN A 472 -8.78 23.50 -34.20
C GLN A 472 -7.78 22.35 -34.26
N GLU A 473 -7.82 21.51 -33.28
CA GLU A 473 -7.04 20.28 -33.21
C GLU A 473 -7.83 19.14 -33.84
N TRP A 474 -7.29 18.59 -34.89
CA TRP A 474 -7.89 17.49 -35.63
C TRP A 474 -7.09 16.20 -35.41
N LEU A 475 -7.76 15.11 -35.24
CA LEU A 475 -7.17 13.77 -35.16
C LEU A 475 -7.85 12.86 -36.18
N LEU A 476 -7.10 12.51 -37.23
CA LEU A 476 -7.51 11.47 -38.16
C LEU A 476 -6.98 10.13 -37.67
N THR A 477 -7.87 9.19 -37.46
CA THR A 477 -7.54 7.82 -37.04
C THR A 477 -8.00 6.83 -38.11
N ALA A 478 -7.10 5.97 -38.56
CA ALA A 478 -7.41 4.79 -39.32
C ALA A 478 -7.05 3.54 -38.50
N ARG A 479 -7.99 2.65 -38.27
CA ARG A 479 -7.80 1.50 -37.43
C ARG A 479 -8.39 0.24 -38.05
N VAL A 480 -7.74 -0.89 -37.86
CA VAL A 480 -8.27 -2.21 -38.16
C VAL A 480 -8.15 -3.08 -36.92
N ASP A 481 -9.28 -3.56 -36.42
CA ASP A 481 -9.34 -4.59 -35.39
C ASP A 481 -9.64 -5.94 -36.04
N SER A 482 -8.78 -6.91 -35.83
CA SER A 482 -8.92 -8.26 -36.40
C SER A 482 -8.88 -9.30 -35.27
N ASN A 483 -9.86 -10.18 -35.26
CA ASN A 483 -9.95 -11.29 -34.31
C ASN A 483 -10.17 -12.59 -35.06
N VAL A 484 -9.46 -13.63 -34.70
CA VAL A 484 -9.69 -15.01 -35.17
C VAL A 484 -9.89 -15.90 -33.93
N TYR A 485 -10.93 -16.71 -33.99
CA TYR A 485 -11.34 -17.58 -32.89
C TYR A 485 -11.37 -19.05 -33.35
N ARG A 486 -10.89 -19.92 -32.47
CA ARG A 486 -11.11 -21.37 -32.58
C ARG A 486 -11.75 -21.83 -31.28
N ALA A 487 -13.04 -22.08 -31.30
CA ALA A 487 -13.82 -22.47 -30.14
C ALA A 487 -14.19 -23.96 -30.19
N THR A 488 -14.22 -24.60 -29.03
CA THR A 488 -14.67 -25.98 -28.83
C THR A 488 -15.68 -26.02 -27.67
N SER A 489 -16.49 -27.08 -27.65
CA SER A 489 -17.54 -27.29 -26.65
C SER A 489 -18.59 -26.14 -26.60
N LEU A 490 -18.87 -25.53 -27.74
CA LEU A 490 -19.84 -24.45 -27.87
C LEU A 490 -21.24 -24.82 -27.39
N ASN A 491 -21.63 -26.08 -27.56
CA ASN A 491 -22.92 -26.62 -27.11
C ASN A 491 -23.06 -26.65 -25.57
N GLN A 492 -21.99 -26.42 -24.81
CA GLN A 492 -22.03 -26.33 -23.33
C GLN A 492 -22.37 -24.93 -22.81
N GLN A 493 -22.45 -23.93 -23.67
CA GLN A 493 -22.95 -22.61 -23.34
C GLN A 493 -24.35 -22.41 -23.94
N PRO A 494 -25.38 -22.20 -23.11
CA PRO A 494 -26.76 -22.07 -23.57
C PRO A 494 -26.99 -20.98 -24.61
N ILE A 495 -26.26 -19.89 -24.51
CA ILE A 495 -26.32 -18.76 -25.44
C ILE A 495 -25.85 -19.12 -26.86
N TYR A 496 -25.01 -20.14 -26.99
CA TYR A 496 -24.48 -20.64 -28.26
C TYR A 496 -25.11 -21.97 -28.69
N ALA A 497 -26.20 -22.39 -28.07
CA ALA A 497 -26.86 -23.67 -28.31
C ALA A 497 -27.43 -23.81 -29.75
N THR A 498 -26.55 -23.86 -30.73
CA THR A 498 -26.83 -24.05 -32.15
C THR A 498 -26.64 -25.51 -32.59
N GLY A 499 -26.28 -26.42 -31.68
CA GLY A 499 -25.88 -27.76 -31.99
C GLY A 499 -24.44 -27.88 -32.46
N ALA A 500 -23.76 -26.80 -32.78
CA ALA A 500 -22.33 -26.84 -33.14
C ALA A 500 -21.46 -27.07 -31.89
N THR A 501 -20.53 -28.02 -31.97
CA THR A 501 -19.58 -28.31 -30.89
C THR A 501 -18.26 -27.60 -31.10
N ARG A 502 -17.94 -27.20 -32.32
CA ARG A 502 -16.69 -26.53 -32.71
C ARG A 502 -16.99 -25.49 -33.78
N ALA A 503 -16.26 -24.38 -33.71
CA ALA A 503 -16.26 -23.34 -34.75
C ALA A 503 -14.89 -22.70 -34.92
N VAL A 504 -14.61 -22.28 -36.12
CA VAL A 504 -13.52 -21.32 -36.44
C VAL A 504 -14.20 -20.12 -37.04
N THR A 505 -14.04 -18.97 -36.43
CA THR A 505 -14.67 -17.74 -36.86
C THR A 505 -13.68 -16.58 -36.86
N GLY A 506 -13.87 -15.62 -37.75
CA GLY A 506 -13.05 -14.42 -37.82
C GLY A 506 -13.90 -13.16 -37.86
N GLN A 507 -13.31 -12.07 -37.47
CA GLN A 507 -13.87 -10.74 -37.56
C GLN A 507 -12.75 -9.74 -37.90
N ALA A 508 -13.02 -8.86 -38.86
CA ALA A 508 -12.17 -7.72 -39.14
C ALA A 508 -13.05 -6.46 -39.20
N LEU A 509 -12.69 -5.44 -38.48
CA LEU A 509 -13.39 -4.17 -38.44
C LEU A 509 -12.45 -3.02 -38.83
N PRO A 510 -12.45 -2.59 -40.12
CA PRO A 510 -11.81 -1.34 -40.49
C PRO A 510 -12.64 -0.16 -39.95
N THR A 511 -11.99 0.77 -39.32
CA THR A 511 -12.60 1.97 -38.72
C THR A 511 -11.82 3.20 -39.15
N ILE A 512 -12.51 4.21 -39.67
CA ILE A 512 -11.95 5.52 -39.91
C ILE A 512 -12.69 6.51 -39.02
N ALA A 513 -11.93 7.33 -38.31
CA ALA A 513 -12.49 8.37 -37.46
C ALA A 513 -11.80 9.70 -37.65
N LEU A 514 -12.59 10.74 -37.62
CA LEU A 514 -12.11 12.13 -37.64
C LEU A 514 -12.68 12.83 -36.39
N ARG A 515 -11.79 13.27 -35.51
CA ARG A 515 -12.15 14.02 -34.31
C ARG A 515 -11.62 15.43 -34.42
N MET A 516 -12.46 16.39 -34.06
CA MET A 516 -12.11 17.80 -33.91
C MET A 516 -12.29 18.22 -32.45
N ASN A 517 -11.27 18.85 -31.92
CA ASN A 517 -11.32 19.58 -30.67
C ASN A 517 -11.03 21.04 -30.93
N TRP A 518 -11.85 21.96 -30.46
CA TRP A 518 -11.63 23.38 -30.67
C TRP A 518 -11.49 24.13 -29.33
N PRO A 519 -10.29 24.11 -28.71
CA PRO A 519 -10.06 24.77 -27.43
C PRO A 519 -9.99 26.30 -27.61
N LEU A 520 -11.06 26.97 -27.22
CA LEU A 520 -11.15 28.45 -27.21
C LEU A 520 -10.79 28.92 -25.79
N LEU A 521 -9.70 29.67 -25.70
CA LEU A 521 -9.18 30.19 -24.45
C LEU A 521 -9.62 31.66 -24.25
N ARG A 522 -10.23 31.94 -23.12
CA ARG A 522 -10.55 33.27 -22.63
C ARG A 522 -9.91 33.55 -21.31
N SER A 523 -9.21 34.66 -21.17
CA SER A 523 -8.75 35.17 -19.88
C SER A 523 -9.78 36.13 -19.30
N PHE A 524 -10.04 36.06 -18.02
CA PHE A 524 -10.93 36.95 -17.30
C PHE A 524 -10.25 37.45 -15.99
N SER A 525 -10.89 38.42 -15.33
CA SER A 525 -10.36 39.06 -14.11
C SER A 525 -8.91 39.56 -14.27
N HIS A 526 -8.62 40.30 -15.36
CA HIS A 526 -7.29 40.87 -15.63
C HIS A 526 -6.17 39.82 -15.67
N GLY A 527 -6.44 38.63 -16.24
CA GLY A 527 -5.46 37.57 -16.40
C GLY A 527 -5.31 36.63 -15.19
N VAL A 528 -6.13 36.80 -14.13
CA VAL A 528 -6.10 35.94 -12.96
C VAL A 528 -6.81 34.61 -13.19
N GLY A 529 -7.78 34.58 -14.12
CA GLY A 529 -8.55 33.39 -14.45
C GLY A 529 -8.51 33.05 -15.92
N THR A 530 -8.70 31.79 -16.25
CA THR A 530 -8.82 31.25 -17.63
C THR A 530 -10.09 30.43 -17.76
N GLN A 531 -10.75 30.57 -18.87
CA GLN A 531 -11.84 29.72 -19.31
C GLN A 531 -11.43 29.05 -20.60
N ILE A 532 -11.59 27.74 -20.66
CA ILE A 532 -11.48 26.94 -21.89
C ILE A 532 -12.90 26.50 -22.24
N PHE A 533 -13.33 26.86 -23.43
CA PHE A 533 -14.55 26.34 -24.03
C PHE A 533 -14.15 25.52 -25.24
N GLU A 534 -14.39 24.22 -25.21
CA GLU A 534 -13.90 23.26 -26.20
C GLU A 534 -15.08 22.46 -26.77
N PRO A 535 -15.65 22.89 -27.91
CA PRO A 535 -16.53 22.01 -28.68
C PRO A 535 -15.72 20.82 -29.23
N ILE A 536 -16.30 19.64 -29.12
CA ILE A 536 -15.73 18.38 -29.59
C ILE A 536 -16.71 17.74 -30.55
N ALA A 537 -16.25 17.36 -31.72
CA ALA A 537 -17.01 16.60 -32.67
C ALA A 537 -16.19 15.46 -33.23
N GLN A 538 -16.80 14.29 -33.37
CA GLN A 538 -16.13 13.10 -33.89
C GLN A 538 -17.09 12.36 -34.83
N ILE A 539 -16.61 11.99 -35.99
CA ILE A 539 -17.31 11.08 -36.90
C ILE A 539 -16.51 9.80 -36.98
N ILE A 540 -17.20 8.66 -36.84
CA ILE A 540 -16.61 7.34 -36.92
C ILE A 540 -17.40 6.53 -37.94
N ALA A 541 -16.69 6.02 -38.93
CA ALA A 541 -17.22 5.16 -39.97
C ALA A 541 -16.59 3.77 -39.89
N ALA A 542 -17.41 2.76 -39.71
CA ALA A 542 -17.01 1.35 -39.67
C ALA A 542 -18.14 0.51 -40.27
N PRO A 543 -17.88 -0.67 -40.81
CA PRO A 543 -18.94 -1.62 -41.18
C PRO A 543 -19.78 -2.01 -39.97
N ASN A 544 -21.04 -2.37 -40.20
CA ASN A 544 -21.87 -2.90 -39.14
C ASN A 544 -21.32 -4.27 -38.71
N THR A 545 -21.13 -4.46 -37.42
CA THR A 545 -20.70 -5.73 -36.85
C THR A 545 -21.88 -6.55 -36.44
N GLY A 546 -21.92 -7.79 -36.85
CA GLY A 546 -22.89 -8.75 -36.41
C GLY A 546 -22.59 -9.34 -35.01
N ASN A 547 -22.34 -8.51 -33.98
CA ASN A 547 -21.99 -9.02 -32.65
C ASN A 547 -23.08 -9.93 -32.05
N SER A 548 -24.36 -9.65 -32.32
CA SER A 548 -25.49 -10.45 -31.84
C SER A 548 -25.79 -11.69 -32.67
N SER A 549 -25.40 -11.71 -33.94
CA SER A 549 -25.69 -12.81 -34.86
C SER A 549 -24.64 -13.91 -34.84
N SER A 550 -23.46 -13.65 -34.26
CA SER A 550 -22.39 -14.61 -34.25
C SER A 550 -22.49 -15.57 -33.04
N ARG A 551 -23.41 -16.52 -33.15
CA ARG A 551 -23.62 -17.55 -32.11
C ARG A 551 -22.41 -18.50 -31.92
N ASN A 552 -21.41 -18.40 -32.80
CA ASN A 552 -20.23 -19.27 -32.77
C ASN A 552 -18.96 -18.50 -32.32
N ARG A 553 -19.10 -17.26 -31.89
CA ARG A 553 -17.98 -16.44 -31.44
C ARG A 553 -18.04 -16.22 -29.94
N PRO A 554 -17.10 -16.77 -29.16
CA PRO A 554 -17.05 -16.60 -27.71
C PRO A 554 -16.91 -15.12 -27.31
N ASN A 555 -17.25 -14.84 -26.06
CA ASN A 555 -17.05 -13.53 -25.44
C ASN A 555 -16.41 -13.72 -24.06
N GLU A 556 -15.12 -13.55 -23.98
CA GLU A 556 -14.33 -13.76 -22.77
C GLU A 556 -14.02 -12.44 -22.06
N ASP A 557 -13.91 -11.33 -22.81
CA ASP A 557 -13.41 -10.06 -22.27
C ASP A 557 -14.33 -8.87 -22.46
N SER A 558 -15.39 -8.97 -23.26
CA SER A 558 -16.32 -7.88 -23.55
C SER A 558 -17.64 -8.06 -22.82
N LEU A 559 -17.57 -8.36 -21.52
CA LEU A 559 -18.72 -8.64 -20.66
C LEU A 559 -19.44 -7.39 -20.18
N THR A 560 -18.76 -6.26 -20.14
CA THR A 560 -19.31 -4.99 -19.67
C THR A 560 -19.36 -3.98 -20.80
N TYR A 561 -20.46 -3.23 -20.81
CA TYR A 561 -20.68 -2.11 -21.71
C TYR A 561 -21.33 -0.97 -20.94
N GLU A 562 -20.64 0.13 -20.85
CA GLU A 562 -21.12 1.32 -20.16
C GLU A 562 -20.97 2.54 -21.07
N PHE A 563 -22.07 3.20 -21.39
CA PHE A 563 -22.05 4.45 -22.09
C PHE A 563 -22.05 5.60 -21.08
N SER A 564 -20.99 6.34 -21.06
CA SER A 564 -20.74 7.45 -20.12
C SER A 564 -19.91 8.56 -20.80
N ASP A 565 -19.66 9.61 -20.04
CA ASP A 565 -18.76 10.69 -20.44
C ASP A 565 -17.35 10.19 -20.83
N THR A 566 -16.88 9.11 -20.20
CA THR A 566 -15.55 8.53 -20.46
C THR A 566 -15.47 7.72 -21.75
N THR A 567 -16.59 7.15 -22.19
CA THR A 567 -16.65 6.30 -23.39
C THR A 567 -17.27 6.98 -24.61
N LEU A 568 -17.81 8.21 -24.45
CA LEU A 568 -18.51 8.96 -25.49
C LEU A 568 -17.66 9.05 -26.80
N PHE A 569 -16.39 9.36 -26.70
CA PHE A 569 -15.48 9.51 -27.82
C PHE A 569 -14.61 8.29 -28.12
N SER A 570 -14.89 7.13 -27.50
CA SER A 570 -14.16 5.90 -27.73
C SER A 570 -14.50 5.29 -29.09
N LEU A 571 -13.49 4.74 -29.79
CA LEU A 571 -13.70 4.01 -31.04
C LEU A 571 -14.43 2.69 -30.80
N ASN A 572 -14.13 2.01 -29.68
CA ASN A 572 -14.85 0.86 -29.18
C ASN A 572 -15.33 1.16 -27.76
N ARG A 573 -16.63 1.08 -27.50
CA ARG A 573 -17.23 1.34 -26.19
C ARG A 573 -17.36 0.09 -25.32
N TYR A 574 -17.08 -1.10 -25.86
CA TYR A 574 -16.93 -2.32 -25.07
C TYR A 574 -15.63 -2.33 -24.29
N MET A 575 -15.63 -2.95 -23.14
CA MET A 575 -14.46 -3.01 -22.28
C MET A 575 -13.33 -3.90 -22.83
N GLY A 576 -13.65 -4.85 -23.66
CA GLY A 576 -12.70 -5.79 -24.24
C GLY A 576 -12.57 -5.66 -25.76
N THR A 577 -12.18 -6.74 -26.40
CA THR A 577 -11.96 -6.82 -27.86
C THR A 577 -12.79 -7.91 -28.55
N ASP A 578 -13.49 -8.77 -27.80
CA ASP A 578 -14.38 -9.79 -28.38
C ASP A 578 -15.60 -9.18 -29.06
N ARG A 579 -16.03 -8.04 -28.56
CA ARG A 579 -17.11 -7.26 -29.16
C ARG A 579 -16.56 -5.93 -29.64
N LEU A 580 -16.90 -5.57 -30.87
CA LEU A 580 -16.47 -4.35 -31.52
C LEU A 580 -17.67 -3.48 -31.86
N ASP A 581 -17.51 -2.19 -31.71
CA ASP A 581 -18.55 -1.19 -31.94
C ASP A 581 -18.46 -0.63 -33.37
N GLY A 582 -19.24 -1.20 -34.27
CA GLY A 582 -19.29 -0.80 -35.66
C GLY A 582 -20.42 0.17 -36.01
N GLY A 583 -20.54 0.49 -37.33
CA GLY A 583 -21.56 1.40 -37.87
C GLY A 583 -21.06 2.81 -38.04
N LEU A 584 -21.86 3.63 -38.73
CA LEU A 584 -21.64 5.06 -38.90
C LEU A 584 -22.22 5.79 -37.69
N ARG A 585 -21.40 6.59 -36.99
CA ARG A 585 -21.83 7.39 -35.85
C ARG A 585 -21.09 8.70 -35.76
N ALA A 586 -21.78 9.69 -35.19
CA ALA A 586 -21.20 10.99 -34.86
C ALA A 586 -21.33 11.21 -33.35
N ASN A 587 -20.26 11.63 -32.72
CA ASN A 587 -20.25 12.00 -31.32
C ASN A 587 -20.02 13.50 -31.21
N VAL A 588 -20.84 14.17 -30.40
CA VAL A 588 -20.72 15.60 -30.16
C VAL A 588 -20.65 15.88 -28.69
N GLY A 589 -19.86 16.86 -28.30
CA GLY A 589 -19.77 17.24 -26.91
C GLY A 589 -19.17 18.63 -26.72
N ILE A 590 -19.34 19.12 -25.52
CA ILE A 590 -18.80 20.40 -25.08
C ILE A 590 -18.05 20.15 -23.79
N HIS A 591 -16.76 20.50 -23.82
CA HIS A 591 -15.92 20.53 -22.61
C HIS A 591 -15.70 21.97 -22.19
N GLN A 592 -15.87 22.26 -20.92
CA GLN A 592 -15.61 23.58 -20.35
C GLN A 592 -14.76 23.45 -19.09
N ASN A 593 -13.72 24.25 -19.00
CA ASN A 593 -12.90 24.36 -17.80
C ASN A 593 -12.75 25.85 -17.42
N TRP A 594 -13.07 26.17 -16.19
CA TRP A 594 -12.78 27.45 -15.56
C TRP A 594 -11.74 27.25 -14.48
N SER A 595 -10.67 28.00 -14.54
CA SER A 595 -9.61 27.97 -13.56
C SER A 595 -9.22 29.39 -13.15
N TRP A 596 -9.30 29.70 -11.86
CA TRP A 596 -8.91 31.02 -11.30
C TRP A 596 -8.45 30.85 -9.85
N ARG A 597 -7.30 31.44 -9.50
CA ARG A 597 -6.75 31.48 -8.12
C ARG A 597 -6.74 30.14 -7.38
N GLY A 598 -6.62 29.02 -8.09
CA GLY A 598 -6.68 27.67 -7.50
C GLY A 598 -8.09 27.08 -7.38
N HIS A 599 -9.11 27.79 -7.88
CA HIS A 599 -10.46 27.26 -8.10
C HIS A 599 -10.55 26.61 -9.48
N GLU A 600 -11.25 25.51 -9.57
CA GLU A 600 -11.47 24.78 -10.82
C GLU A 600 -12.92 24.33 -10.94
N ILE A 601 -13.51 24.52 -12.11
CA ILE A 601 -14.76 23.90 -12.53
C ILE A 601 -14.50 23.27 -13.89
N ASP A 602 -14.72 21.96 -14.00
CA ASP A 602 -14.57 21.17 -15.21
C ASP A 602 -15.89 20.52 -15.57
N MET A 603 -16.35 20.66 -16.79
CA MET A 603 -17.63 20.12 -17.26
C MET A 603 -17.45 19.49 -18.63
N LEU A 604 -18.01 18.31 -18.82
CA LEU A 604 -18.16 17.66 -20.13
C LEU A 604 -19.61 17.19 -20.28
N ALA A 605 -20.20 17.51 -21.40
CA ALA A 605 -21.52 16.99 -21.76
C ALA A 605 -21.53 16.63 -23.25
N GLY A 606 -22.27 15.58 -23.61
CA GLY A 606 -22.38 15.20 -25.02
C GLY A 606 -23.28 14.00 -25.28
N GLU A 607 -23.44 13.72 -26.55
CA GLU A 607 -24.32 12.67 -27.11
C GLU A 607 -23.66 11.97 -28.30
N SER A 608 -24.17 10.79 -28.61
CA SER A 608 -23.78 9.99 -29.80
C SER A 608 -25.00 9.81 -30.71
N ILE A 609 -24.82 10.08 -32.01
CA ILE A 609 -25.81 9.91 -33.06
C ILE A 609 -25.38 8.70 -33.88
N GLN A 610 -26.25 7.70 -34.09
CA GLN A 610 -25.97 6.46 -34.82
C GLN A 610 -26.92 6.33 -36.00
N GLU A 611 -26.40 6.00 -37.21
CA GLU A 611 -27.21 5.76 -38.38
C GLU A 611 -28.12 4.56 -38.24
N HIS A 612 -27.56 3.47 -37.70
CA HIS A 612 -28.29 2.26 -37.42
C HIS A 612 -28.23 1.95 -35.93
N ILE A 613 -29.36 1.60 -35.34
CA ILE A 613 -29.37 0.97 -34.01
C ILE A 613 -28.69 -0.35 -34.21
N THR A 614 -27.44 -0.46 -33.82
CA THR A 614 -26.63 -1.65 -34.02
C THR A 614 -27.29 -2.85 -33.34
N TYR A 615 -27.11 -4.03 -33.92
CA TYR A 615 -27.54 -5.32 -33.35
C TYR A 615 -26.94 -5.61 -31.97
N ASN A 616 -26.11 -4.73 -31.46
CA ASN A 616 -25.54 -4.73 -30.12
C ASN A 616 -26.44 -4.06 -29.07
N ARG A 617 -27.73 -4.03 -29.32
CA ARG A 617 -28.68 -3.45 -28.39
C ARG A 617 -28.54 -4.08 -27.03
N ILE A 618 -27.79 -3.41 -26.16
CA ILE A 618 -27.77 -3.69 -24.75
C ILE A 618 -28.86 -2.85 -24.16
N PRO A 619 -29.96 -3.45 -23.69
CA PRO A 619 -31.03 -2.73 -23.03
C PRO A 619 -30.48 -1.88 -21.90
N TYR A 620 -31.02 -0.68 -21.77
CA TYR A 620 -30.60 0.30 -20.75
C TYR A 620 -29.15 0.78 -20.87
N SER A 621 -28.50 0.57 -21.98
CA SER A 621 -27.13 1.07 -22.23
C SER A 621 -27.08 2.57 -22.54
N GLY A 622 -28.21 3.18 -22.88
CA GLY A 622 -28.32 4.54 -23.36
C GLY A 622 -28.01 4.68 -24.87
N LEU A 623 -27.91 3.56 -25.58
CA LEU A 623 -27.69 3.48 -27.03
C LEU A 623 -28.83 2.72 -27.74
N ASP A 624 -29.98 2.72 -27.13
CA ASP A 624 -31.16 1.99 -27.61
C ASP A 624 -31.87 2.72 -28.78
N HIS A 625 -31.51 3.96 -29.06
CA HIS A 625 -32.07 4.82 -30.08
C HIS A 625 -31.02 5.37 -31.01
N HIS A 626 -31.42 5.97 -32.13
CA HIS A 626 -30.51 6.66 -33.07
C HIS A 626 -29.73 7.80 -32.38
N LEU A 627 -30.41 8.52 -31.51
CA LEU A 627 -29.78 9.48 -30.60
C LEU A 627 -29.58 8.82 -29.24
N SER A 628 -28.37 8.83 -28.74
CA SER A 628 -28.06 8.25 -27.43
C SER A 628 -28.68 9.05 -26.30
N ASP A 629 -28.71 8.48 -25.13
CA ASP A 629 -28.91 9.25 -23.91
C ASP A 629 -27.77 10.28 -23.75
N PRO A 630 -28.07 11.56 -23.43
CA PRO A 630 -27.04 12.51 -23.08
C PRO A 630 -26.27 12.09 -21.83
N VAL A 631 -24.95 12.24 -21.90
CA VAL A 631 -24.04 12.00 -20.79
C VAL A 631 -23.36 13.29 -20.36
N ALA A 632 -23.18 13.45 -19.06
CA ALA A 632 -22.54 14.63 -18.52
C ALA A 632 -21.69 14.30 -17.29
N ARG A 633 -20.61 15.07 -17.12
CA ARG A 633 -19.78 15.10 -15.92
C ARG A 633 -19.54 16.55 -15.52
N ILE A 634 -19.57 16.80 -14.22
CA ILE A 634 -19.14 18.06 -13.62
C ILE A 634 -18.20 17.79 -12.47
N ARG A 635 -17.08 18.52 -12.42
CA ARG A 635 -16.19 18.58 -11.28
C ARG A 635 -16.06 20.01 -10.79
N ILE A 636 -16.19 20.22 -9.50
CA ILE A 636 -16.11 21.53 -8.84
C ILE A 636 -15.07 21.42 -7.72
N ALA A 637 -13.97 22.12 -7.86
CA ALA A 637 -12.88 22.16 -6.88
C ALA A 637 -12.48 23.63 -6.61
N PRO A 638 -13.28 24.37 -5.82
CA PRO A 638 -13.03 25.80 -5.55
C PRO A 638 -11.78 26.01 -4.70
N ASN A 639 -11.31 25.01 -3.98
CA ASN A 639 -10.07 25.06 -3.19
C ASN A 639 -9.68 23.62 -2.76
N SER A 640 -8.56 23.49 -2.08
CA SER A 640 -8.09 22.19 -1.57
C SER A 640 -9.00 21.55 -0.50
N ALA A 641 -9.94 22.33 0.04
CA ALA A 641 -10.86 21.84 1.05
C ALA A 641 -12.22 21.39 0.49
N PHE A 642 -12.47 21.57 -0.79
CA PHE A 642 -13.71 21.10 -1.42
C PHE A 642 -13.42 20.51 -2.81
N ASP A 643 -13.89 19.30 -3.05
CA ASP A 643 -13.87 18.62 -4.34
C ASP A 643 -15.20 17.87 -4.50
N MET A 644 -15.88 18.12 -5.58
CA MET A 644 -17.13 17.46 -5.94
C MET A 644 -17.01 16.97 -7.37
N THR A 645 -17.32 15.71 -7.61
CA THR A 645 -17.48 15.16 -8.95
C THR A 645 -18.86 14.52 -9.05
N ALA A 646 -19.62 14.89 -10.06
CA ALA A 646 -20.88 14.24 -10.39
C ALA A 646 -20.89 13.89 -11.88
N ARG A 647 -21.43 12.74 -12.23
CA ARG A 647 -21.64 12.31 -13.60
C ARG A 647 -22.93 11.53 -13.74
N GLY A 648 -23.52 11.55 -14.91
CA GLY A 648 -24.78 10.88 -15.14
C GLY A 648 -25.13 10.71 -16.60
N ARG A 649 -26.14 9.87 -16.79
CA ARG A 649 -26.78 9.63 -18.08
C ARG A 649 -28.29 9.78 -17.88
N TYR A 650 -28.89 10.62 -18.70
CA TYR A 650 -30.32 10.94 -18.67
C TYR A 650 -31.00 10.32 -19.89
N ASN A 651 -32.05 9.56 -19.66
CA ASN A 651 -32.86 8.99 -20.74
C ASN A 651 -34.02 9.96 -21.09
N PRO A 652 -33.96 10.63 -22.24
CA PRO A 652 -35.00 11.61 -22.60
C PRO A 652 -36.35 10.97 -22.95
N TRP A 653 -36.34 9.66 -23.31
CA TRP A 653 -37.55 8.93 -23.70
C TRP A 653 -38.37 8.53 -22.48
N THR A 654 -37.72 8.06 -21.44
CA THR A 654 -38.35 7.70 -20.16
C THR A 654 -38.40 8.87 -19.18
N ARG A 655 -37.69 9.97 -19.48
CA ARG A 655 -37.51 11.15 -18.63
C ARG A 655 -36.94 10.81 -17.26
N GLN A 656 -36.01 9.85 -17.22
CA GLN A 656 -35.40 9.38 -16.00
C GLN A 656 -33.86 9.33 -16.15
N PHE A 657 -33.17 9.38 -15.02
CA PHE A 657 -31.74 9.07 -15.01
C PHE A 657 -31.56 7.55 -15.00
N ASP A 658 -30.85 7.05 -16.01
CA ASP A 658 -30.48 5.63 -16.10
C ASP A 658 -29.12 5.33 -15.47
N PHE A 659 -28.38 6.35 -15.16
CA PHE A 659 -27.14 6.28 -14.38
C PHE A 659 -26.87 7.63 -13.73
N GLY A 660 -26.42 7.62 -12.49
CA GLY A 660 -25.94 8.81 -11.80
C GLY A 660 -25.00 8.44 -10.66
N GLU A 661 -23.89 9.12 -10.58
CA GLU A 661 -23.03 9.05 -9.42
C GLU A 661 -22.52 10.43 -9.04
N GLY A 662 -22.29 10.59 -7.74
CA GLY A 662 -21.70 11.81 -7.20
C GLY A 662 -20.82 11.49 -6.01
N LEU A 663 -19.71 12.17 -5.93
CA LEU A 663 -18.78 12.12 -4.82
C LEU A 663 -18.45 13.56 -4.40
N VAL A 664 -18.63 13.85 -3.13
CA VAL A 664 -18.26 15.13 -2.52
C VAL A 664 -17.27 14.89 -1.40
N SER A 665 -16.21 15.65 -1.38
CA SER A 665 -15.24 15.67 -0.29
C SER A 665 -15.05 17.11 0.15
N MET A 666 -15.31 17.39 1.43
CA MET A 666 -15.20 18.74 2.00
C MET A 666 -14.51 18.74 3.33
N GLY A 667 -13.79 19.80 3.61
CA GLY A 667 -13.14 20.08 4.88
C GLY A 667 -11.62 20.21 4.78
N ALA A 668 -11.05 20.74 5.83
CA ALA A 668 -9.61 20.86 6.03
C ALA A 668 -9.04 19.54 6.60
N PRO A 669 -7.70 19.38 6.69
CA PRO A 669 -7.09 18.23 7.36
C PRO A 669 -7.57 17.98 8.79
N LEU A 670 -8.01 19.04 9.48
CA LEU A 670 -8.60 18.93 10.81
C LEU A 670 -9.89 18.13 10.82
N LEU A 671 -10.74 18.31 9.83
CA LEU A 671 -11.98 17.53 9.64
C LEU A 671 -12.32 17.52 8.16
N ARG A 672 -12.30 16.33 7.57
CA ARG A 672 -12.71 16.09 6.19
C ARG A 672 -13.92 15.15 6.16
N VAL A 673 -14.95 15.54 5.46
CA VAL A 673 -16.18 14.76 5.28
C VAL A 673 -16.29 14.36 3.81
N THR A 674 -16.68 13.11 3.56
CA THR A 674 -16.94 12.58 2.21
C THR A 674 -18.37 12.05 2.15
N ALA A 675 -19.04 12.29 1.04
CA ALA A 675 -20.34 11.70 0.74
C ALA A 675 -20.37 11.24 -0.71
N GLY A 676 -20.86 10.05 -0.95
CA GLY A 676 -20.97 9.48 -2.29
C GLY A 676 -22.34 8.87 -2.49
N TYR A 677 -22.89 9.02 -3.69
CA TYR A 677 -24.17 8.46 -4.10
C TYR A 677 -24.05 7.82 -5.46
N VAL A 678 -24.58 6.61 -5.61
CA VAL A 678 -24.64 5.88 -6.89
C VAL A 678 -26.05 5.41 -7.14
N TYR A 679 -26.56 5.71 -8.32
CA TYR A 679 -27.84 5.26 -8.81
C TYR A 679 -27.70 4.60 -10.17
N ALA A 680 -28.17 3.36 -10.32
CA ALA A 680 -28.32 2.65 -11.58
C ALA A 680 -29.57 1.74 -11.47
N PRO A 681 -30.65 2.02 -12.19
CA PRO A 681 -31.87 1.22 -12.10
C PRO A 681 -31.68 -0.19 -12.65
N VAL A 682 -30.79 -0.34 -13.61
CA VAL A 682 -30.35 -1.62 -14.18
C VAL A 682 -28.85 -1.55 -14.42
N THR A 683 -28.10 -2.54 -13.97
CA THR A 683 -26.69 -2.64 -14.27
C THR A 683 -26.54 -3.50 -15.54
N PRO A 684 -26.02 -2.97 -16.66
CA PRO A 684 -25.82 -3.73 -17.89
C PRO A 684 -24.98 -5.00 -17.71
N TYR A 685 -24.11 -4.99 -16.71
CA TYR A 685 -23.31 -6.16 -16.30
C TYR A 685 -24.15 -7.39 -15.96
N TYR A 686 -25.27 -7.21 -15.24
CA TYR A 686 -26.14 -8.32 -14.87
C TYR A 686 -26.98 -8.84 -16.03
N TYR A 687 -27.25 -8.03 -17.03
CA TYR A 687 -28.01 -8.47 -18.19
C TYR A 687 -27.24 -9.50 -19.02
N TYR A 688 -25.94 -9.30 -19.19
CA TYR A 688 -25.08 -10.28 -19.86
C TYR A 688 -24.82 -11.54 -19.02
N GLY A 689 -24.71 -11.42 -17.71
CA GLY A 689 -24.57 -12.57 -16.82
C GLY A 689 -25.83 -13.46 -16.76
N THR A 690 -27.00 -12.88 -17.02
CA THR A 690 -28.29 -13.64 -17.01
C THR A 690 -28.60 -14.32 -18.32
N ASP A 691 -28.07 -13.86 -19.45
CA ASP A 691 -28.18 -14.55 -20.73
C ASP A 691 -27.55 -15.96 -20.72
N TYR A 692 -26.68 -16.24 -19.78
CA TYR A 692 -26.14 -17.58 -19.55
C TYR A 692 -27.13 -18.51 -18.84
N VAL A 693 -28.13 -18.02 -18.16
CA VAL A 693 -28.97 -18.79 -17.25
C VAL A 693 -30.43 -18.85 -17.70
N SER A 694 -30.94 -17.83 -18.36
CA SER A 694 -32.30 -17.85 -18.91
C SER A 694 -32.49 -16.77 -19.97
N GLN A 695 -33.20 -17.12 -21.04
CA GLN A 695 -33.60 -16.17 -22.09
C GLN A 695 -34.66 -15.16 -21.63
N THR A 696 -35.08 -15.23 -20.38
CA THR A 696 -35.92 -14.24 -19.73
C THR A 696 -35.20 -13.57 -18.59
N PRO A 697 -35.11 -12.26 -18.58
CA PRO A 697 -34.50 -11.56 -17.47
C PRO A 697 -35.27 -11.86 -16.19
N ASN A 698 -34.69 -12.67 -15.34
CA ASN A 698 -35.27 -12.92 -14.02
C ASN A 698 -35.13 -11.63 -13.22
N SER A 699 -36.22 -11.00 -12.87
CA SER A 699 -36.30 -9.73 -12.17
C SER A 699 -35.49 -9.68 -10.86
N SER A 700 -35.14 -10.86 -10.32
CA SER A 700 -34.28 -10.97 -9.12
C SER A 700 -32.81 -10.65 -9.36
N TYR A 701 -32.31 -10.69 -10.60
CA TYR A 701 -30.92 -10.39 -10.95
C TYR A 701 -30.73 -8.95 -11.45
N LEU A 702 -31.79 -8.28 -11.88
CA LEU A 702 -31.80 -6.87 -12.23
C LEU A 702 -31.88 -6.04 -10.95
N GLN A 703 -30.82 -6.03 -10.17
CA GLN A 703 -30.81 -5.29 -8.93
C GLN A 703 -30.54 -3.82 -9.18
N LYS A 704 -31.53 -3.00 -8.88
CA LYS A 704 -31.38 -1.55 -8.82
C LYS A 704 -30.27 -1.20 -7.81
N THR A 705 -29.20 -0.61 -8.30
CA THR A 705 -28.18 -0.02 -7.45
C THR A 705 -28.65 1.36 -7.03
N ASN A 706 -28.83 1.55 -5.75
CA ASN A 706 -29.20 2.84 -5.16
C ASN A 706 -28.52 2.87 -3.79
N GLU A 707 -27.32 3.42 -3.75
CA GLU A 707 -26.45 3.36 -2.58
C GLU A 707 -25.95 4.73 -2.18
N LEU A 708 -25.95 4.96 -0.88
CA LEU A 708 -25.37 6.13 -0.23
C LEU A 708 -24.16 5.68 0.58
N THR A 709 -23.04 6.36 0.37
CA THR A 709 -21.83 6.21 1.17
C THR A 709 -21.52 7.52 1.87
N GLY A 710 -21.00 7.44 3.07
CA GLY A 710 -20.52 8.62 3.78
C GLY A 710 -19.33 8.27 4.65
N GLY A 711 -18.49 9.25 4.89
CA GLY A 711 -17.33 9.09 5.72
C GLY A 711 -16.83 10.42 6.27
N PHE A 712 -16.05 10.34 7.31
CA PHE A 712 -15.29 11.47 7.82
C PHE A 712 -13.91 11.03 8.26
N SER A 713 -12.96 11.94 8.24
CA SER A 713 -11.65 11.78 8.86
C SER A 713 -11.28 13.07 9.57
N THR A 714 -10.70 12.95 10.76
CA THR A 714 -10.22 14.07 11.54
C THR A 714 -8.87 13.77 12.15
N HIS A 715 -8.03 14.77 12.21
CA HIS A 715 -6.73 14.71 12.86
C HIS A 715 -6.54 16.01 13.67
N TRP A 716 -6.45 15.86 14.99
CA TRP A 716 -6.24 16.98 15.89
C TRP A 716 -5.12 16.67 16.87
N ARG A 717 -3.97 17.32 16.68
CA ARG A 717 -2.75 17.06 17.46
C ARG A 717 -2.38 15.54 17.38
N ASN A 718 -2.49 14.85 18.51
CA ASN A 718 -2.15 13.44 18.66
C ASN A 718 -3.36 12.52 18.47
N TYR A 719 -4.55 13.05 18.23
CA TYR A 719 -5.78 12.28 18.06
C TYR A 719 -6.18 12.23 16.61
N HIS A 720 -6.64 11.06 16.17
CA HIS A 720 -7.24 10.89 14.86
C HIS A 720 -8.50 10.05 14.99
N ALA A 721 -9.46 10.34 14.16
CA ALA A 721 -10.65 9.53 14.05
C ALA A 721 -11.12 9.49 12.60
N SER A 722 -11.67 8.38 12.20
CA SER A 722 -12.33 8.21 10.91
C SER A 722 -13.56 7.34 11.06
N GLY A 723 -14.56 7.58 10.24
CA GLY A 723 -15.75 6.77 10.19
C GLY A 723 -16.29 6.69 8.79
N PHE A 724 -16.98 5.60 8.48
CA PHE A 724 -17.64 5.39 7.21
C PHE A 724 -18.94 4.62 7.38
N PHE A 725 -19.84 4.81 6.43
CA PHE A 725 -20.99 3.96 6.24
C PHE A 725 -21.30 3.76 4.76
N ARG A 726 -21.92 2.64 4.45
CA ARG A 726 -22.49 2.31 3.15
C ARG A 726 -23.89 1.77 3.36
N ARG A 727 -24.89 2.37 2.72
CA ARG A 727 -26.29 2.03 2.85
C ARG A 727 -26.93 1.79 1.48
N ALA A 728 -27.55 0.63 1.29
CA ALA A 728 -28.37 0.32 0.14
C ALA A 728 -29.77 0.90 0.37
N LEU A 729 -30.10 1.96 -0.34
CA LEU A 729 -31.39 2.65 -0.20
C LEU A 729 -32.54 1.83 -0.79
N SER A 730 -32.28 1.05 -1.86
CA SER A 730 -33.25 0.15 -2.47
C SER A 730 -33.78 -0.92 -1.52
N ARG A 731 -32.93 -1.36 -0.58
CA ARG A 731 -33.26 -2.39 0.43
C ARG A 731 -33.47 -1.80 1.83
N ASN A 732 -33.32 -0.50 1.98
CA ASN A 732 -33.38 0.24 3.24
C ASN A 732 -32.52 -0.37 4.35
N GLN A 733 -31.33 -0.86 4.01
CA GLN A 733 -30.43 -1.50 4.97
C GLN A 733 -28.97 -1.02 4.81
N PHE A 734 -28.25 -1.03 5.92
CA PHE A 734 -26.80 -0.83 5.85
C PHE A 734 -26.12 -2.04 5.19
N VAL A 735 -25.12 -1.76 4.39
CA VAL A 735 -24.20 -2.74 3.82
C VAL A 735 -23.00 -2.94 4.76
N ALA A 736 -22.41 -1.84 5.17
CA ALA A 736 -21.32 -1.81 6.15
C ALA A 736 -21.26 -0.45 6.84
N ASN A 737 -20.78 -0.42 8.06
CA ASN A 737 -20.32 0.79 8.73
C ASN A 737 -19.14 0.49 9.62
N GLY A 738 -18.39 1.52 9.96
CA GLY A 738 -17.25 1.37 10.85
C GLY A 738 -16.52 2.67 11.07
N GLY A 739 -15.49 2.60 11.89
CA GLY A 739 -14.62 3.73 12.16
C GLY A 739 -13.42 3.33 13.00
N THR A 740 -12.47 4.24 13.04
CA THR A 740 -11.27 4.13 13.85
C THR A 740 -11.14 5.38 14.68
N VAL A 741 -10.79 5.21 15.94
CA VAL A 741 -10.40 6.30 16.83
C VAL A 741 -9.02 5.95 17.36
N GLY A 742 -8.10 6.88 17.25
CA GLY A 742 -6.74 6.65 17.64
C GLY A 742 -6.08 7.84 18.32
N TYR A 743 -5.04 7.52 19.06
CA TYR A 743 -4.10 8.44 19.67
C TYR A 743 -2.69 8.01 19.30
N SER A 744 -1.87 8.93 18.84
CA SER A 744 -0.46 8.66 18.56
C SER A 744 0.42 9.84 18.96
N ASN A 745 1.52 9.52 19.65
CA ASN A 745 2.59 10.44 19.94
C ASN A 745 3.94 9.85 19.53
N ASP A 746 5.03 10.49 19.89
CA ASP A 746 6.38 10.09 19.47
C ASP A 746 6.79 8.69 19.98
N CYS A 747 6.15 8.13 21.00
CA CYS A 747 6.52 6.86 21.60
C CYS A 747 5.40 5.85 21.79
N PHE A 748 4.14 6.26 21.58
CA PHE A 748 2.99 5.38 21.79
C PHE A 748 1.89 5.65 20.76
N GLY A 749 1.24 4.60 20.33
CA GLY A 749 0.05 4.63 19.50
C GLY A 749 -1.03 3.71 20.06
N LEU A 750 -2.28 4.16 19.99
CA LEU A 750 -3.47 3.36 20.28
C LEU A 750 -4.50 3.61 19.20
N ASP A 751 -4.92 2.56 18.52
CA ASP A 751 -6.01 2.57 17.54
C ASP A 751 -7.10 1.61 17.96
N VAL A 752 -8.32 2.09 18.02
CA VAL A 752 -9.51 1.27 18.22
C VAL A 752 -10.33 1.33 16.93
N MET A 753 -10.46 0.21 16.27
CA MET A 753 -11.21 0.06 15.03
C MET A 753 -12.47 -0.77 15.28
N TYR A 754 -13.59 -0.27 14.78
CA TYR A 754 -14.86 -0.97 14.75
C TYR A 754 -15.34 -1.08 13.32
N ILE A 755 -15.69 -2.29 12.86
CA ILE A 755 -16.30 -2.54 11.55
C ILE A 755 -17.47 -3.51 11.73
N LYS A 756 -18.61 -3.15 11.16
CA LYS A 756 -19.78 -4.01 11.09
C LYS A 756 -20.24 -4.18 9.65
N GLN A 757 -20.30 -5.40 9.20
CA GLN A 757 -20.86 -5.81 7.91
C GLN A 757 -22.26 -6.40 8.12
N TYR A 758 -23.25 -5.94 7.37
CA TYR A 758 -24.65 -6.33 7.50
C TYR A 758 -25.10 -7.31 6.42
N THR A 759 -24.39 -7.32 5.29
CA THR A 759 -24.75 -8.13 4.12
C THR A 759 -23.71 -9.22 3.89
N ARG A 760 -24.15 -10.31 3.25
CA ARG A 760 -23.23 -11.31 2.70
C ARG A 760 -22.71 -10.80 1.37
N ILE A 761 -21.40 -10.65 1.24
CA ILE A 761 -20.71 -10.31 0.00
C ILE A 761 -19.68 -11.41 -0.21
N GLY A 762 -19.85 -12.20 -1.28
CA GLY A 762 -19.04 -13.39 -1.48
C GLY A 762 -19.22 -14.39 -0.32
N GLY A 763 -18.14 -14.99 0.14
CA GLY A 763 -18.15 -15.87 1.32
C GLY A 763 -18.22 -15.16 2.67
N ILE A 764 -18.19 -13.80 2.70
CA ILE A 764 -18.17 -13.04 3.95
C ILE A 764 -19.58 -12.99 4.54
N GLN A 765 -19.75 -13.57 5.71
CA GLN A 765 -20.99 -13.48 6.47
C GLN A 765 -21.07 -12.16 7.28
N ARG A 766 -22.29 -11.81 7.74
CA ARG A 766 -22.47 -10.70 8.68
C ARG A 766 -21.49 -10.81 9.84
N ASN A 767 -20.68 -9.81 10.06
CA ASN A 767 -19.67 -9.82 11.11
C ASN A 767 -19.53 -8.46 11.76
N THR A 768 -19.19 -8.48 13.04
CA THR A 768 -18.73 -7.30 13.79
C THR A 768 -17.31 -7.56 14.25
N THR A 769 -16.41 -6.66 13.94
CA THR A 769 -15.01 -6.74 14.34
C THR A 769 -14.65 -5.51 15.14
N ILE A 770 -14.07 -5.72 16.31
CA ILE A 770 -13.44 -4.67 17.11
C ILE A 770 -11.95 -5.05 17.21
N LEU A 771 -11.09 -4.09 16.89
CA LEU A 771 -9.65 -4.28 16.92
C LEU A 771 -9.02 -3.18 17.76
N PHE A 772 -8.20 -3.55 18.73
CA PHE A 772 -7.36 -2.64 19.50
C PHE A 772 -5.91 -2.86 19.09
N ASN A 773 -5.26 -1.83 18.61
CA ASN A 773 -3.84 -1.83 18.28
C ASN A 773 -3.10 -0.90 19.22
N PHE A 774 -2.14 -1.44 19.94
CA PHE A 774 -1.23 -0.69 20.80
C PHE A 774 0.16 -0.73 20.18
N THR A 775 0.74 0.40 19.92
CA THR A 775 2.11 0.51 19.42
C THR A 775 3.00 1.15 20.47
N PHE A 776 4.02 0.44 20.89
CA PHE A 776 5.08 0.95 21.76
C PHE A 776 6.36 1.07 20.92
N LYS A 777 6.88 2.29 20.78
CA LYS A 777 8.10 2.53 20.02
C LYS A 777 9.25 1.68 20.60
N THR A 778 10.07 1.09 19.75
CA THR A 778 11.19 0.18 20.05
C THR A 778 10.80 -1.21 20.58
N ILE A 779 9.54 -1.45 20.91
CA ILE A 779 9.07 -2.76 21.37
C ILE A 779 8.25 -3.46 20.30
N GLY A 780 7.27 -2.76 19.71
CA GLY A 780 6.40 -3.31 18.69
C GLY A 780 4.93 -2.93 18.83
N THR A 781 4.11 -3.53 17.96
CA THR A 781 2.66 -3.32 17.94
C THR A 781 1.94 -4.56 18.43
N PHE A 782 0.97 -4.38 19.30
CA PHE A 782 0.08 -5.40 19.85
C PHE A 782 -1.30 -5.23 19.24
N GLY A 783 -1.91 -6.31 18.79
CA GLY A 783 -3.30 -6.33 18.37
C GLY A 783 -4.16 -7.18 19.30
N ILE A 784 -5.29 -6.64 19.73
CA ILE A 784 -6.34 -7.39 20.43
C ILE A 784 -7.58 -7.31 19.55
N ASN A 785 -8.04 -8.46 19.06
CA ASN A 785 -9.24 -8.58 18.25
C ASN A 785 -10.40 -9.01 19.17
N GLY A 786 -11.48 -8.24 19.20
CA GLY A 786 -12.68 -8.53 19.97
C GLY A 786 -13.89 -8.89 19.08
#